data_8bc8e86aa1cfb6e0c76059d2d2102c36
#
_entry.id   8bc8e86aa1cfb6e0c76059d2d2102c36
#
_cell.length_a   1.000
_cell.length_b   1.000
_cell.length_c   1.000
_cell.angle_alpha   90.00
_cell.angle_beta   90.00
_cell.angle_gamma   90.00
#
_symmetry.space_group_name_H-M   'P 1'
#
loop_
_entity.id
_entity.type
_entity.pdbx_description
1 polymer ?
#
loop_
_entity_poly.entity_id
_entity_poly.type
_entity_poly.pdbx_seq_one_letter_code
_entity_poly.pdbx_strand_id
1 'polypeptide(L)'
;MPKFMEKLLRAGEGRVVKRLENIAAQVNAIEEDFEKLTDEELRAETDKFRERLAAGETLEQILPEAFAAVREASKRTLGKRHFDVQIMGGAALHQGNVAEMKTGEGKTLVATLPSYLNALTGKGVHVVTVNDYLASYQAELMGRVHRALGLETGCILSSMTPEERRVEYAKDITYGTNNEFGFDYLRDNMAWSTDELVQRGHNFAIVDEVDSILIDEARTPLIISGPADQPTKWYTEFAKMVTRLHRGEFESGRGDYEVDEKKKTVGVLESGIDKVEDYLGIDNLYEAVNTPLIGYLNNAIKAKELFTRDKDYVVMNGEVMIVDEHTGRILAGRRYNDGMHQAIEAKEGVEIKNENQTLATITLQNYFRMYDTLSGMTGTAQTEAAELHSIYKLGVVPIPTNRPMIRKDQADLVYRTEEAKYAAVVDDIENRHMQGQPVLVGTVSVEKSEYLSDQLEARGIPHQVLNAKQHEHEASIVAEAGRKGAVTVATNMAGRGTDIMLGGNPEFMAVAQLKARGLDPEATPEEYEAAWDEALAAAEKQVEAEHAEVTALGGLYVLGTERHESRRIDNQLRGRSGRQGDPGESRFYLSLQDNLMRLFNAGFVDKVMTSARLDDNTPIEGKLLSRSIESAQSQIEGQNYEIRKNVLKYDDVLNRQREVVYDERRAVLEGQDLEEQVREFMTNVVEGYVVSETAEGFAENWDTDRLWTALKALYPVGVTWEEIEESAGGVSRVTSESLRTELLSDVHHAYDERVEALTPGIARELERRVILSVLDRKWREHLYEMDYLKEGIGLRAMAQRDPLVEYQREGYNLFEAMNDAIKEEVVGFLFNTEVQVTPRQPEPLQPVAIGEMLRGLSEDEAAPAPAAAPVAEPVVTAKGLDDRPSHGRLHYSAPSEDGEVEERDEDLTVKPLTADQLAMARRNEPCPCLSGKKYKMCHGKNA
;
A
#
# COMPACT_ATOMS: atom_id res chain seq x y z
N MET A 1 3.97 -15.36 -23.79
CA MET A 1 2.70 -15.27 -24.54
C MET A 1 2.83 -15.71 -25.98
N PRO A 2 1.81 -16.31 -26.60
CA PRO A 2 1.85 -16.58 -28.03
C PRO A 2 1.86 -15.24 -28.79
N LYS A 3 2.79 -15.08 -29.74
CA LYS A 3 2.90 -13.91 -30.64
C LYS A 3 1.58 -13.49 -31.34
N PHE A 4 0.59 -14.37 -31.31
CA PHE A 4 -0.75 -14.13 -31.85
C PHE A 4 -1.59 -13.21 -30.96
N MET A 5 -1.50 -13.35 -29.63
CA MET A 5 -2.22 -12.49 -28.69
C MET A 5 -1.65 -11.06 -28.67
N GLU A 6 -0.32 -10.93 -28.80
CA GLU A 6 0.35 -9.64 -28.95
C GLU A 6 -0.09 -8.91 -30.25
N LYS A 7 -0.27 -9.65 -31.35
CA LYS A 7 -0.83 -9.11 -32.59
C LYS A 7 -2.30 -8.70 -32.49
N LEU A 8 -3.08 -9.41 -31.67
CA LEU A 8 -4.51 -9.12 -31.45
C LEU A 8 -4.70 -7.86 -30.60
N LEU A 9 -3.88 -7.68 -29.56
CA LEU A 9 -3.87 -6.48 -28.71
C LEU A 9 -3.47 -5.23 -29.51
N ARG A 10 -2.57 -5.37 -30.50
CA ARG A 10 -2.19 -4.28 -31.40
C ARG A 10 -3.16 -4.02 -32.54
N ALA A 11 -4.12 -4.94 -32.77
CA ALA A 11 -5.12 -4.80 -33.83
C ALA A 11 -6.15 -3.73 -33.43
N GLY A 12 -5.88 -2.50 -33.70
CA GLY A 12 -6.74 -1.36 -33.37
C GLY A 12 -5.97 -0.13 -32.88
N GLU A 13 -4.71 -0.27 -32.46
CA GLU A 13 -3.86 0.84 -31.99
C GLU A 13 -3.89 2.06 -32.94
N GLY A 14 -3.76 1.84 -34.25
CA GLY A 14 -3.80 2.91 -35.24
C GLY A 14 -5.14 3.66 -35.30
N ARG A 15 -6.26 3.02 -34.94
CA ARG A 15 -7.58 3.69 -34.87
C ARG A 15 -7.69 4.53 -33.61
N VAL A 16 -7.17 4.02 -32.49
CA VAL A 16 -7.15 4.75 -31.22
C VAL A 16 -6.29 6.01 -31.37
N VAL A 17 -5.05 5.87 -31.85
CA VAL A 17 -4.14 6.99 -32.08
C VAL A 17 -4.78 8.04 -33.00
N LYS A 18 -5.42 7.64 -34.10
CA LYS A 18 -6.10 8.56 -35.01
C LYS A 18 -7.29 9.30 -34.36
N ARG A 19 -8.01 8.64 -33.43
CA ARG A 19 -9.06 9.29 -32.65
C ARG A 19 -8.48 10.34 -31.72
N LEU A 20 -7.35 10.03 -31.07
CA LEU A 20 -6.64 10.98 -30.19
C LEU A 20 -6.07 12.16 -30.97
N GLU A 21 -5.53 11.95 -32.17
CA GLU A 21 -5.09 13.00 -33.10
C GLU A 21 -6.25 13.96 -33.47
N ASN A 22 -7.46 13.43 -33.68
CA ASN A 22 -8.65 14.24 -33.93
C ASN A 22 -9.03 15.08 -32.72
N ILE A 23 -8.90 14.55 -31.50
CA ILE A 23 -9.14 15.35 -30.28
C ILE A 23 -8.11 16.49 -30.19
N ALA A 24 -6.83 16.22 -30.40
CA ALA A 24 -5.80 17.24 -30.40
C ALA A 24 -6.08 18.34 -31.46
N ALA A 25 -6.54 17.94 -32.67
CA ALA A 25 -6.93 18.88 -33.69
C ALA A 25 -8.16 19.75 -33.30
N GLN A 26 -9.12 19.20 -32.56
CA GLN A 26 -10.25 19.97 -32.04
C GLN A 26 -9.80 21.00 -31.00
N VAL A 27 -8.92 20.61 -30.08
CA VAL A 27 -8.31 21.51 -29.06
C VAL A 27 -7.55 22.64 -29.76
N ASN A 28 -6.77 22.34 -30.79
CA ASN A 28 -6.01 23.31 -31.57
C ASN A 28 -6.94 24.30 -32.30
N ALA A 29 -8.10 23.84 -32.76
CA ALA A 29 -9.03 24.68 -33.53
C ALA A 29 -9.71 25.79 -32.67
N ILE A 30 -9.79 25.59 -31.36
CA ILE A 30 -10.43 26.51 -30.41
C ILE A 30 -9.42 27.27 -29.51
N GLU A 31 -8.13 26.98 -29.63
CA GLU A 31 -7.08 27.54 -28.76
C GLU A 31 -7.09 29.09 -28.74
N GLU A 32 -7.20 29.72 -29.93
CA GLU A 32 -7.21 31.16 -30.05
C GLU A 32 -8.38 31.85 -29.30
N ASP A 33 -9.48 31.15 -29.06
CA ASP A 33 -10.62 31.70 -28.33
C ASP A 33 -10.32 31.76 -26.83
N PHE A 34 -9.60 30.75 -26.30
CA PHE A 34 -9.14 30.70 -24.90
C PHE A 34 -7.99 31.70 -24.65
N GLU A 35 -7.10 31.92 -25.62
CA GLU A 35 -6.01 32.89 -25.50
C GLU A 35 -6.54 34.34 -25.31
N LYS A 36 -7.73 34.64 -25.80
CA LYS A 36 -8.36 35.98 -25.70
C LYS A 36 -9.01 36.24 -24.34
N LEU A 37 -9.28 35.20 -23.56
CA LEU A 37 -9.94 35.31 -22.27
C LEU A 37 -9.01 36.00 -21.24
N THR A 38 -9.55 36.78 -20.36
CA THR A 38 -8.86 37.27 -19.16
C THR A 38 -8.69 36.10 -18.17
N ASP A 39 -7.85 36.24 -17.14
CA ASP A 39 -7.68 35.22 -16.14
C ASP A 39 -8.97 34.89 -15.38
N GLU A 40 -9.79 35.91 -15.12
CA GLU A 40 -11.11 35.79 -14.49
C GLU A 40 -12.11 35.07 -15.39
N GLU A 41 -12.14 35.40 -16.70
CA GLU A 41 -12.99 34.73 -17.68
C GLU A 41 -12.55 33.25 -17.88
N LEU A 42 -11.24 33.01 -17.94
CA LEU A 42 -10.69 31.63 -18.05
C LEU A 42 -11.08 30.80 -16.83
N ARG A 43 -10.98 31.36 -15.63
CA ARG A 43 -11.41 30.69 -14.38
C ARG A 43 -12.92 30.43 -14.38
N ALA A 44 -13.74 31.37 -14.89
CA ALA A 44 -15.19 31.22 -14.95
C ALA A 44 -15.66 30.11 -15.92
N GLU A 45 -14.81 29.65 -16.85
CA GLU A 45 -15.14 28.52 -17.71
C GLU A 45 -15.38 27.22 -16.88
N THR A 46 -14.72 27.07 -15.74
CA THR A 46 -14.93 25.94 -14.82
C THR A 46 -16.38 25.87 -14.34
N ASP A 47 -16.96 26.99 -13.95
CA ASP A 47 -18.35 27.04 -13.50
C ASP A 47 -19.32 26.75 -14.66
N LYS A 48 -19.04 27.28 -15.85
CA LYS A 48 -19.82 26.96 -17.06
C LYS A 48 -19.76 25.46 -17.40
N PHE A 49 -18.61 24.82 -17.30
CA PHE A 49 -18.50 23.37 -17.54
C PHE A 49 -19.30 22.59 -16.51
N ARG A 50 -19.25 22.97 -15.22
CA ARG A 50 -20.05 22.34 -14.16
C ARG A 50 -21.57 22.51 -14.43
N GLU A 51 -22.02 23.68 -14.86
CA GLU A 51 -23.42 23.94 -15.26
C GLU A 51 -23.84 23.05 -16.43
N ARG A 52 -23.01 22.93 -17.47
CA ARG A 52 -23.28 22.06 -18.63
C ARG A 52 -23.34 20.57 -18.26
N LEU A 53 -22.47 20.11 -17.38
CA LEU A 53 -22.54 18.76 -16.83
C LEU A 53 -23.83 18.53 -16.04
N ALA A 54 -24.24 19.49 -15.21
CA ALA A 54 -25.51 19.44 -14.48
C ALA A 54 -26.72 19.45 -15.42
N ALA A 55 -26.60 20.09 -16.59
CA ALA A 55 -27.61 20.05 -17.64
C ALA A 55 -27.64 18.77 -18.48
N GLY A 56 -26.71 17.83 -18.23
CA GLY A 56 -26.69 16.49 -18.86
C GLY A 56 -25.70 16.33 -20.01
N GLU A 57 -24.80 17.29 -20.26
CA GLU A 57 -23.67 17.05 -21.16
C GLU A 57 -22.68 16.05 -20.55
N THR A 58 -21.94 15.35 -21.39
CA THR A 58 -20.93 14.37 -20.91
C THR A 58 -19.53 15.00 -20.87
N LEU A 59 -18.64 14.38 -20.10
CA LEU A 59 -17.23 14.78 -20.03
C LEU A 59 -16.55 14.76 -21.41
N GLU A 60 -16.89 13.79 -22.28
CA GLU A 60 -16.36 13.71 -23.64
C GLU A 60 -16.80 14.87 -24.53
N GLN A 61 -17.99 15.42 -24.31
CA GLN A 61 -18.48 16.54 -25.08
C GLN A 61 -17.76 17.83 -24.75
N ILE A 62 -17.44 18.05 -23.49
CA ILE A 62 -16.71 19.24 -23.01
C ILE A 62 -15.18 19.09 -23.05
N LEU A 63 -14.65 17.85 -23.26
CA LEU A 63 -13.23 17.55 -23.24
C LEU A 63 -12.37 18.51 -24.08
N PRO A 64 -12.68 18.82 -25.36
CA PRO A 64 -11.83 19.73 -26.14
C PRO A 64 -11.70 21.12 -25.53
N GLU A 65 -12.81 21.70 -25.05
CA GLU A 65 -12.85 23.02 -24.41
C GLU A 65 -12.13 23.01 -23.06
N ALA A 66 -12.36 22.00 -22.23
CA ALA A 66 -11.68 21.82 -20.96
C ALA A 66 -10.15 21.69 -21.14
N PHE A 67 -9.70 20.92 -22.14
CA PHE A 67 -8.27 20.78 -22.43
C PHE A 67 -7.66 22.07 -22.99
N ALA A 68 -8.40 22.84 -23.75
CA ALA A 68 -7.96 24.16 -24.20
C ALA A 68 -7.79 25.14 -23.03
N ALA A 69 -8.72 25.12 -22.06
CA ALA A 69 -8.62 25.91 -20.84
C ALA A 69 -7.37 25.56 -20.03
N VAL A 70 -7.11 24.23 -19.81
CA VAL A 70 -5.91 23.76 -19.09
C VAL A 70 -4.64 24.14 -19.82
N ARG A 71 -4.61 24.01 -21.16
CA ARG A 71 -3.45 24.39 -21.99
C ARG A 71 -3.10 25.85 -21.80
N GLU A 72 -4.10 26.74 -21.84
CA GLU A 72 -3.89 28.18 -21.68
C GLU A 72 -3.49 28.51 -20.23
N ALA A 73 -4.12 27.91 -19.23
CA ALA A 73 -3.75 28.11 -17.84
C ALA A 73 -2.30 27.67 -17.57
N SER A 74 -1.89 26.53 -18.12
CA SER A 74 -0.52 26.04 -18.01
C SER A 74 0.50 26.96 -18.68
N LYS A 75 0.15 27.51 -19.85
CA LYS A 75 0.98 28.49 -20.56
C LYS A 75 1.17 29.77 -19.72
N ARG A 76 0.12 30.25 -19.06
CA ARG A 76 0.16 31.47 -18.23
C ARG A 76 0.89 31.25 -16.90
N THR A 77 0.65 30.14 -16.24
CA THR A 77 1.17 29.89 -14.89
C THR A 77 2.56 29.29 -14.86
N LEU A 78 2.88 28.38 -15.80
CA LEU A 78 4.13 27.64 -15.86
C LEU A 78 5.00 27.99 -17.07
N GLY A 79 4.53 28.82 -17.99
CA GLY A 79 5.21 29.06 -19.27
C GLY A 79 5.22 27.85 -20.21
N LYS A 80 4.48 26.79 -19.90
CA LYS A 80 4.51 25.50 -20.60
C LYS A 80 3.19 25.24 -21.34
N ARG A 81 3.21 25.38 -22.67
CA ARG A 81 2.08 25.02 -23.53
C ARG A 81 2.13 23.52 -23.82
N HIS A 82 1.04 22.80 -23.58
CA HIS A 82 0.95 21.36 -23.91
C HIS A 82 1.14 21.12 -25.42
N PHE A 83 1.98 20.16 -25.79
CA PHE A 83 2.12 19.67 -27.16
C PHE A 83 0.92 18.82 -27.56
N ASP A 84 0.70 18.65 -28.88
CA ASP A 84 -0.41 17.83 -29.38
C ASP A 84 -0.32 16.38 -28.89
N VAL A 85 0.88 15.81 -28.81
CA VAL A 85 1.10 14.47 -28.24
C VAL A 85 0.74 14.39 -26.75
N GLN A 86 0.88 15.49 -26.01
CA GLN A 86 0.48 15.57 -24.60
C GLN A 86 -1.05 15.66 -24.47
N ILE A 87 -1.73 16.37 -25.35
CA ILE A 87 -3.22 16.34 -25.44
C ILE A 87 -3.70 14.92 -25.75
N MET A 88 -3.06 14.23 -26.69
CA MET A 88 -3.36 12.82 -26.97
C MET A 88 -3.18 11.93 -25.74
N GLY A 89 -2.08 12.13 -24.99
CA GLY A 89 -1.81 11.41 -23.73
C GLY A 89 -2.90 11.66 -22.68
N GLY A 90 -3.28 12.91 -22.46
CA GLY A 90 -4.35 13.31 -21.54
C GLY A 90 -5.70 12.70 -21.90
N ALA A 91 -6.04 12.66 -23.20
CA ALA A 91 -7.26 12.04 -23.68
C ALA A 91 -7.25 10.50 -23.52
N ALA A 92 -6.09 9.86 -23.70
CA ALA A 92 -5.94 8.44 -23.45
C ALA A 92 -6.13 8.08 -21.96
N LEU A 93 -5.60 8.91 -21.05
CA LEU A 93 -5.79 8.77 -19.61
C LEU A 93 -7.26 8.94 -19.22
N HIS A 94 -7.94 9.97 -19.72
CA HIS A 94 -9.36 10.19 -19.45
C HIS A 94 -10.23 8.99 -19.86
N GLN A 95 -9.84 8.31 -20.94
CA GLN A 95 -10.53 7.10 -21.45
C GLN A 95 -10.17 5.81 -20.67
N GLY A 96 -9.51 5.88 -19.53
CA GLY A 96 -9.16 4.72 -18.72
C GLY A 96 -8.09 3.82 -19.37
N ASN A 97 -7.07 4.40 -19.98
CA ASN A 97 -5.96 3.68 -20.57
C ASN A 97 -4.64 4.05 -19.92
N VAL A 98 -3.62 3.25 -20.18
CA VAL A 98 -2.23 3.60 -19.92
C VAL A 98 -1.67 4.36 -21.11
N ALA A 99 -1.29 5.62 -20.90
CA ALA A 99 -0.56 6.40 -21.88
C ALA A 99 0.92 6.03 -21.82
N GLU A 100 1.42 5.23 -22.79
CA GLU A 100 2.85 4.98 -22.88
C GLU A 100 3.52 6.17 -23.58
N MET A 101 4.11 7.05 -22.77
CA MET A 101 4.86 8.22 -23.21
C MET A 101 6.33 8.06 -22.82
N LYS A 102 7.25 8.21 -23.78
CA LYS A 102 8.67 8.08 -23.47
C LYS A 102 9.11 9.04 -22.37
N THR A 103 10.11 8.65 -21.61
CA THR A 103 10.65 9.48 -20.54
C THR A 103 11.10 10.83 -21.10
N GLY A 104 10.79 11.91 -20.38
CA GLY A 104 11.09 13.28 -20.83
C GLY A 104 10.02 13.91 -21.73
N GLU A 105 8.90 13.22 -22.03
CA GLU A 105 7.77 13.80 -22.81
C GLU A 105 6.80 14.63 -21.94
N GLY A 106 7.12 14.86 -20.65
CA GLY A 106 6.34 15.72 -19.77
C GLY A 106 5.04 15.09 -19.26
N LYS A 107 5.09 13.82 -18.86
CA LYS A 107 3.94 13.06 -18.29
C LYS A 107 3.25 13.80 -17.15
N THR A 108 4.00 14.39 -16.23
CA THR A 108 3.47 15.17 -15.11
C THR A 108 2.54 16.31 -15.58
N LEU A 109 2.93 17.01 -16.64
CA LEU A 109 2.11 18.05 -17.23
C LEU A 109 0.86 17.48 -17.91
N VAL A 110 0.97 16.32 -18.56
CA VAL A 110 -0.15 15.61 -19.21
C VAL A 110 -1.24 15.27 -18.20
N ALA A 111 -0.87 14.87 -16.99
CA ALA A 111 -1.83 14.53 -15.95
C ALA A 111 -2.78 15.68 -15.58
N THR A 112 -2.39 16.95 -15.77
CA THR A 112 -3.25 18.10 -15.48
C THR A 112 -4.52 18.12 -16.32
N LEU A 113 -4.47 17.64 -17.56
CA LEU A 113 -5.60 17.63 -18.51
C LEU A 113 -6.75 16.73 -18.01
N PRO A 114 -6.56 15.41 -17.81
CA PRO A 114 -7.62 14.54 -17.31
C PRO A 114 -7.96 14.81 -15.84
N SER A 115 -7.03 15.29 -15.02
CA SER A 115 -7.31 15.64 -13.63
C SER A 115 -8.34 16.77 -13.57
N TYR A 116 -8.12 17.86 -14.31
CA TYR A 116 -9.07 18.95 -14.39
C TYR A 116 -10.44 18.49 -14.87
N LEU A 117 -10.47 17.79 -16.02
CA LEU A 117 -11.73 17.37 -16.64
C LEU A 117 -12.57 16.49 -15.70
N ASN A 118 -11.95 15.50 -15.05
CA ASN A 118 -12.69 14.59 -14.17
C ASN A 118 -13.03 15.23 -12.82
N ALA A 119 -12.25 16.19 -12.34
CA ALA A 119 -12.54 16.96 -11.13
C ALA A 119 -13.80 17.81 -11.23
N LEU A 120 -14.21 18.21 -12.45
CA LEU A 120 -15.46 18.94 -12.68
C LEU A 120 -16.71 18.21 -12.18
N THR A 121 -16.64 16.87 -12.03
CA THR A 121 -17.74 16.07 -11.47
C THR A 121 -17.96 16.29 -9.96
N GLY A 122 -17.01 16.89 -9.25
CA GLY A 122 -17.06 17.08 -7.80
C GLY A 122 -16.83 15.80 -6.97
N LYS A 123 -16.56 14.67 -7.62
CA LYS A 123 -16.35 13.36 -6.95
C LYS A 123 -14.91 13.11 -6.46
N GLY A 124 -13.97 13.99 -6.79
CA GLY A 124 -12.56 13.86 -6.48
C GLY A 124 -11.77 13.08 -7.52
N VAL A 125 -10.50 13.46 -7.65
CA VAL A 125 -9.51 12.82 -8.52
C VAL A 125 -8.26 12.53 -7.69
N HIS A 126 -7.73 11.30 -7.80
CA HIS A 126 -6.49 10.92 -7.15
C HIS A 126 -5.36 10.81 -8.18
N VAL A 127 -4.23 11.47 -7.90
CA VAL A 127 -3.00 11.35 -8.69
C VAL A 127 -1.97 10.64 -7.83
N VAL A 128 -1.63 9.42 -8.24
CA VAL A 128 -0.80 8.50 -7.47
C VAL A 128 0.63 8.56 -7.95
N THR A 129 1.57 8.77 -7.05
CA THR A 129 3.01 8.80 -7.30
C THR A 129 3.75 7.74 -6.46
N VAL A 130 5.04 7.58 -6.70
CA VAL A 130 5.83 6.53 -6.04
C VAL A 130 6.39 6.94 -4.67
N ASN A 131 6.52 8.24 -4.37
CA ASN A 131 7.03 8.71 -3.07
C ASN A 131 6.49 10.09 -2.68
N ASP A 132 6.62 10.44 -1.39
CA ASP A 132 6.12 11.69 -0.80
C ASP A 132 6.74 12.95 -1.43
N TYR A 133 8.02 12.88 -1.80
CA TYR A 133 8.70 14.00 -2.45
C TYR A 133 8.05 14.36 -3.78
N LEU A 134 7.81 13.37 -4.65
CA LEU A 134 7.15 13.60 -5.93
C LEU A 134 5.69 14.02 -5.75
N ALA A 135 4.97 13.44 -4.77
CA ALA A 135 3.61 13.82 -4.45
C ALA A 135 3.54 15.33 -4.11
N SER A 136 4.37 15.77 -3.17
CA SER A 136 4.43 17.17 -2.74
C SER A 136 4.86 18.12 -3.87
N TYR A 137 5.95 17.77 -4.57
CA TYR A 137 6.47 18.57 -5.68
C TYR A 137 5.46 18.72 -6.83
N GLN A 138 4.85 17.62 -7.24
CA GLN A 138 3.86 17.63 -8.33
C GLN A 138 2.58 18.36 -7.92
N ALA A 139 2.09 18.15 -6.68
CA ALA A 139 0.91 18.84 -6.16
C ALA A 139 1.10 20.38 -6.15
N GLU A 140 2.26 20.86 -5.71
CA GLU A 140 2.54 22.30 -5.70
C GLU A 140 2.67 22.86 -7.13
N LEU A 141 3.47 22.20 -7.98
CA LEU A 141 3.75 22.72 -9.31
C LEU A 141 2.52 22.65 -10.23
N MET A 142 1.84 21.51 -10.30
CA MET A 142 0.65 21.32 -11.13
C MET A 142 -0.57 21.99 -10.51
N GLY A 143 -0.62 22.09 -9.18
CA GLY A 143 -1.63 22.82 -8.44
C GLY A 143 -1.77 24.29 -8.84
N ARG A 144 -0.69 24.92 -9.34
CA ARG A 144 -0.74 26.29 -9.88
C ARG A 144 -1.70 26.38 -11.07
N VAL A 145 -1.68 25.39 -11.96
CA VAL A 145 -2.58 25.30 -13.12
C VAL A 145 -4.03 25.12 -12.67
N HIS A 146 -4.26 24.21 -11.73
CA HIS A 146 -5.60 23.91 -11.22
C HIS A 146 -6.20 25.11 -10.46
N ARG A 147 -5.40 25.76 -9.59
CA ARG A 147 -5.82 26.96 -8.86
C ARG A 147 -6.17 28.13 -9.79
N ALA A 148 -5.42 28.31 -10.88
CA ALA A 148 -5.74 29.33 -11.88
C ALA A 148 -7.13 29.12 -12.51
N LEU A 149 -7.55 27.86 -12.66
CA LEU A 149 -8.85 27.45 -13.15
C LEU A 149 -9.93 27.34 -12.05
N GLY A 150 -9.62 27.66 -10.80
CA GLY A 150 -10.57 27.64 -9.69
C GLY A 150 -10.79 26.29 -9.02
N LEU A 151 -9.91 25.33 -9.26
CA LEU A 151 -9.91 24.03 -8.54
C LEU A 151 -8.88 24.02 -7.42
N GLU A 152 -9.18 23.27 -6.36
CA GLU A 152 -8.28 23.05 -5.24
C GLU A 152 -7.49 21.76 -5.41
N THR A 153 -6.19 21.83 -5.07
CA THR A 153 -5.29 20.67 -5.10
C THR A 153 -4.79 20.37 -3.69
N GLY A 154 -4.93 19.12 -3.28
CA GLY A 154 -4.44 18.54 -2.03
C GLY A 154 -3.26 17.62 -2.24
N CYS A 155 -2.56 17.34 -1.14
CA CYS A 155 -1.49 16.37 -1.08
C CYS A 155 -1.53 15.63 0.25
N ILE A 156 -1.52 14.31 0.23
CA ILE A 156 -1.40 13.47 1.42
C ILE A 156 0.02 12.93 1.52
N LEU A 157 0.60 13.02 2.72
CA LEU A 157 1.95 12.59 3.03
C LEU A 157 1.93 11.63 4.23
N SER A 158 2.96 10.83 4.34
CA SER A 158 3.10 9.81 5.40
C SER A 158 3.09 10.39 6.82
N SER A 159 3.50 11.65 6.99
CA SER A 159 3.57 12.34 8.29
C SER A 159 2.28 13.03 8.74
N MET A 160 1.23 13.06 7.89
CA MET A 160 -0.02 13.79 8.17
C MET A 160 -0.95 13.05 9.12
N THR A 161 -1.64 13.82 9.97
CA THR A 161 -2.72 13.34 10.83
C THR A 161 -4.00 13.06 10.03
N PRO A 162 -4.94 12.24 10.56
CA PRO A 162 -6.23 12.00 9.90
C PRO A 162 -7.04 13.28 9.63
N GLU A 163 -7.00 14.26 10.53
CA GLU A 163 -7.68 15.54 10.38
C GLU A 163 -7.12 16.34 9.19
N GLU A 164 -5.79 16.41 9.07
CA GLU A 164 -5.12 17.05 7.94
C GLU A 164 -5.46 16.34 6.63
N ARG A 165 -5.40 14.99 6.61
CA ARG A 165 -5.74 14.18 5.43
C ARG A 165 -7.17 14.43 4.97
N ARG A 166 -8.14 14.55 5.88
CA ARG A 166 -9.54 14.83 5.54
C ARG A 166 -9.69 16.14 4.79
N VAL A 167 -8.95 17.19 5.19
CA VAL A 167 -8.94 18.47 4.49
C VAL A 167 -8.38 18.32 3.07
N GLU A 168 -7.30 17.53 2.93
CA GLU A 168 -6.68 17.31 1.63
C GLU A 168 -7.55 16.46 0.68
N TYR A 169 -8.23 15.43 1.19
CA TYR A 169 -9.20 14.64 0.40
C TYR A 169 -10.47 15.42 0.02
N ALA A 170 -10.84 16.44 0.79
CA ALA A 170 -12.00 17.28 0.48
C ALA A 170 -11.77 18.15 -0.77
N LYS A 171 -10.52 18.36 -1.19
CA LYS A 171 -10.18 19.15 -2.39
C LYS A 171 -10.54 18.41 -3.68
N ASP A 172 -10.54 19.12 -4.80
CA ASP A 172 -10.96 18.54 -6.10
C ASP A 172 -10.00 17.47 -6.63
N ILE A 173 -8.69 17.66 -6.42
CA ILE A 173 -7.61 16.78 -6.87
C ILE A 173 -6.67 16.52 -5.71
N THR A 174 -6.39 15.24 -5.40
CA THR A 174 -5.49 14.87 -4.31
C THR A 174 -4.31 14.05 -4.83
N TYR A 175 -3.09 14.53 -4.56
CA TYR A 175 -1.85 13.80 -4.81
C TYR A 175 -1.44 12.98 -3.60
N GLY A 176 -0.79 11.84 -3.81
CA GLY A 176 -0.26 11.00 -2.74
C GLY A 176 0.43 9.77 -3.29
N THR A 177 1.02 8.97 -2.40
CA THR A 177 1.62 7.70 -2.78
C THR A 177 0.58 6.57 -2.80
N ASN A 178 0.85 5.52 -3.58
CA ASN A 178 0.03 4.31 -3.60
C ASN A 178 -0.19 3.73 -2.21
N ASN A 179 0.84 3.72 -1.37
CA ASN A 179 0.79 3.19 -0.02
C ASN A 179 -0.13 4.01 0.88
N GLU A 180 0.00 5.35 0.87
CA GLU A 180 -0.83 6.21 1.70
C GLU A 180 -2.32 6.18 1.31
N PHE A 181 -2.63 6.17 0.01
CA PHE A 181 -4.01 5.96 -0.45
C PHE A 181 -4.60 4.63 0.01
N GLY A 182 -3.82 3.56 -0.09
CA GLY A 182 -4.26 2.24 0.34
C GLY A 182 -4.36 2.11 1.85
N PHE A 183 -3.45 2.68 2.62
CA PHE A 183 -3.53 2.70 4.07
C PHE A 183 -4.69 3.55 4.59
N ASP A 184 -5.00 4.67 3.95
CA ASP A 184 -6.18 5.47 4.31
C ASP A 184 -7.47 4.71 4.07
N TYR A 185 -7.56 3.92 2.98
CA TYR A 185 -8.68 3.02 2.77
C TYR A 185 -8.81 1.98 3.89
N LEU A 186 -7.70 1.37 4.31
CA LEU A 186 -7.72 0.40 5.42
C LEU A 186 -8.09 1.08 6.75
N ARG A 187 -7.56 2.28 7.03
CA ARG A 187 -7.90 3.06 8.23
C ARG A 187 -9.38 3.45 8.26
N ASP A 188 -9.94 3.89 7.15
CA ASP A 188 -11.37 4.22 7.02
C ASP A 188 -12.27 3.02 7.34
N ASN A 189 -11.82 1.80 6.97
CA ASN A 189 -12.54 0.56 7.29
C ASN A 189 -12.29 0.05 8.72
N MET A 190 -11.49 0.75 9.52
CA MET A 190 -11.29 0.52 10.94
C MET A 190 -11.86 1.66 11.80
N ALA A 191 -12.46 2.70 11.19
CA ALA A 191 -13.02 3.87 11.85
C ALA A 191 -14.26 3.52 12.68
N TRP A 192 -14.45 4.19 13.82
CA TRP A 192 -15.59 3.97 14.75
C TRP A 192 -16.66 5.07 14.65
N SER A 193 -16.39 6.14 13.94
CA SER A 193 -17.36 7.18 13.62
C SER A 193 -17.17 7.70 12.20
N THR A 194 -18.21 8.25 11.61
CA THR A 194 -18.17 8.86 10.28
C THR A 194 -17.20 10.06 10.23
N ASP A 195 -16.98 10.71 11.36
CA ASP A 195 -16.06 11.85 11.47
C ASP A 195 -14.58 11.44 11.38
N GLU A 196 -14.26 10.16 11.52
CA GLU A 196 -12.90 9.63 11.36
C GLU A 196 -12.55 9.30 9.91
N LEU A 197 -13.56 9.19 9.05
CA LEU A 197 -13.37 8.87 7.64
C LEU A 197 -12.65 10.00 6.91
N VAL A 198 -11.65 9.65 6.09
CA VAL A 198 -10.86 10.65 5.35
C VAL A 198 -11.15 10.62 3.85
N GLN A 199 -11.39 9.44 3.25
CA GLN A 199 -11.65 9.30 1.82
C GLN A 199 -13.12 9.52 1.46
N ARG A 200 -13.38 10.08 0.25
CA ARG A 200 -14.75 10.34 -0.26
C ARG A 200 -15.24 9.28 -1.25
N GLY A 201 -14.40 8.33 -1.64
CA GLY A 201 -14.67 7.30 -2.65
C GLY A 201 -13.59 7.21 -3.72
N HIS A 202 -13.78 6.32 -4.68
CA HIS A 202 -12.80 5.94 -5.70
C HIS A 202 -13.33 6.23 -7.12
N ASN A 203 -13.46 7.51 -7.48
CA ASN A 203 -14.02 7.93 -8.76
C ASN A 203 -13.01 7.80 -9.91
N PHE A 204 -11.91 8.56 -9.89
CA PHE A 204 -10.92 8.59 -10.96
C PHE A 204 -9.50 8.61 -10.41
N ALA A 205 -8.63 7.71 -10.92
CA ALA A 205 -7.23 7.71 -10.55
C ALA A 205 -6.31 7.77 -11.76
N ILE A 206 -5.22 8.54 -11.62
CA ILE A 206 -4.08 8.53 -12.54
C ILE A 206 -2.87 8.01 -11.78
N VAL A 207 -2.33 6.87 -12.21
CA VAL A 207 -1.14 6.27 -11.60
C VAL A 207 0.08 6.67 -12.42
N ASP A 208 0.95 7.52 -11.85
CA ASP A 208 2.24 7.85 -12.46
C ASP A 208 3.21 6.69 -12.25
N GLU A 209 4.05 6.40 -13.25
CA GLU A 209 4.91 5.22 -13.27
C GLU A 209 4.12 3.92 -12.99
N VAL A 210 3.01 3.76 -13.70
CA VAL A 210 2.02 2.67 -13.48
C VAL A 210 2.62 1.27 -13.53
N ASP A 211 3.68 1.06 -14.25
CA ASP A 211 4.42 -0.20 -14.34
C ASP A 211 5.23 -0.51 -13.06
N SER A 212 5.65 0.50 -12.30
CA SER A 212 6.21 0.29 -10.98
C SER A 212 5.14 -0.14 -9.99
N ILE A 213 4.13 0.70 -9.85
CA ILE A 213 3.12 0.54 -8.82
C ILE A 213 2.26 -0.70 -9.05
N LEU A 214 1.76 -0.90 -10.28
CA LEU A 214 0.83 -1.99 -10.55
C LEU A 214 1.50 -3.32 -10.95
N ILE A 215 2.81 -3.34 -11.20
CA ILE A 215 3.53 -4.56 -11.59
C ILE A 215 4.62 -4.90 -10.56
N ASP A 216 5.60 -4.01 -10.32
CA ASP A 216 6.75 -4.35 -9.47
C ASP A 216 6.37 -4.43 -7.99
N GLU A 217 5.67 -3.41 -7.49
CA GLU A 217 5.24 -3.32 -6.10
C GLU A 217 4.03 -4.21 -5.81
N ALA A 218 3.26 -4.61 -6.82
CA ALA A 218 2.07 -5.43 -6.68
C ALA A 218 2.38 -6.92 -6.36
N ARG A 219 3.42 -7.20 -5.59
CA ARG A 219 3.83 -8.55 -5.13
C ARG A 219 3.38 -8.84 -3.71
N THR A 220 3.36 -7.82 -2.87
CA THR A 220 2.96 -7.89 -1.45
C THR A 220 1.73 -7.03 -1.20
N PRO A 221 0.82 -7.45 -0.30
CA PRO A 221 -0.31 -6.63 0.09
C PRO A 221 0.12 -5.49 1.02
N LEU A 222 -0.73 -4.47 1.14
CA LEU A 222 -0.69 -3.51 2.23
C LEU A 222 -1.27 -4.17 3.48
N ILE A 223 -0.58 -4.09 4.60
CA ILE A 223 -0.99 -4.72 5.86
C ILE A 223 -0.90 -3.71 6.99
N ILE A 224 -1.96 -3.58 7.76
CA ILE A 224 -1.94 -2.94 9.07
C ILE A 224 -2.03 -4.04 10.10
N SER A 225 -1.05 -4.14 10.99
CA SER A 225 -1.03 -5.09 12.09
C SER A 225 -0.88 -4.38 13.43
N GLY A 226 -1.35 -5.01 14.48
CA GLY A 226 -1.27 -4.51 15.83
C GLY A 226 -0.95 -5.63 16.82
N PRO A 227 -0.68 -5.29 18.10
CA PRO A 227 -0.37 -6.30 19.11
C PRO A 227 -1.57 -7.24 19.28
N ALA A 228 -1.30 -8.55 19.19
CA ALA A 228 -2.30 -9.56 19.49
C ALA A 228 -2.55 -9.63 21.00
N ASP A 229 -3.80 -9.78 21.40
CA ASP A 229 -4.23 -9.97 22.80
C ASP A 229 -3.91 -11.39 23.33
N GLN A 230 -2.90 -12.07 22.75
CA GLN A 230 -2.58 -13.43 23.16
C GLN A 230 -1.81 -13.45 24.48
N PRO A 231 -2.22 -14.28 25.46
CA PRO A 231 -1.55 -14.31 26.74
C PRO A 231 -0.13 -14.90 26.59
N THR A 232 0.89 -14.09 26.73
CA THR A 232 2.31 -14.49 26.83
C THR A 232 2.55 -15.61 27.86
N LYS A 233 1.57 -15.79 28.75
CA LYS A 233 1.52 -16.86 29.75
C LYS A 233 1.71 -18.26 29.16
N TRP A 234 1.08 -18.57 28.02
CA TRP A 234 1.13 -19.91 27.44
C TRP A 234 2.51 -20.27 26.91
N TYR A 235 3.20 -19.34 26.26
CA TYR A 235 4.59 -19.57 25.83
C TYR A 235 5.49 -19.91 27.01
N THR A 236 5.38 -19.18 28.12
CA THR A 236 6.17 -19.44 29.32
C THR A 236 5.80 -20.78 29.98
N GLU A 237 4.52 -21.14 30.05
CA GLU A 237 4.08 -22.40 30.65
C GLU A 237 4.50 -23.60 29.81
N PHE A 238 4.34 -23.54 28.48
CA PHE A 238 4.77 -24.61 27.58
C PHE A 238 6.29 -24.72 27.50
N ALA A 239 7.04 -23.62 27.55
CA ALA A 239 8.51 -23.69 27.63
C ALA A 239 8.99 -24.43 28.89
N LYS A 240 8.36 -24.25 30.05
CA LYS A 240 8.64 -24.99 31.28
C LYS A 240 8.20 -26.46 31.17
N MET A 241 7.01 -26.69 30.62
CA MET A 241 6.43 -28.04 30.51
C MET A 241 7.24 -28.93 29.61
N VAL A 242 7.69 -28.45 28.42
CA VAL A 242 8.48 -29.22 27.46
C VAL A 242 9.83 -29.69 28.03
N THR A 243 10.35 -29.00 29.03
CA THR A 243 11.58 -29.53 29.75
C THR A 243 11.36 -30.84 30.44
N ARG A 244 10.10 -31.22 30.74
CA ARG A 244 9.72 -32.46 31.40
C ARG A 244 9.44 -33.61 30.44
N LEU A 245 9.29 -33.27 29.13
CA LEU A 245 9.06 -34.24 28.07
C LEU A 245 10.37 -34.76 27.51
N HIS A 246 10.37 -36.03 27.11
CA HIS A 246 11.54 -36.74 26.59
C HIS A 246 11.35 -37.08 25.13
N ARG A 247 12.39 -36.83 24.33
CA ARG A 247 12.44 -37.20 22.93
C ARG A 247 12.38 -38.70 22.75
N GLY A 248 11.52 -39.18 21.90
CA GLY A 248 11.42 -40.58 21.48
C GLY A 248 12.29 -40.90 20.27
N GLU A 249 12.53 -42.19 20.01
CA GLU A 249 13.16 -42.66 18.79
C GLU A 249 12.06 -43.07 17.78
N PHE A 250 12.20 -42.65 16.54
CA PHE A 250 11.23 -42.82 15.45
C PHE A 250 10.80 -44.28 15.21
N GLU A 251 11.66 -45.24 15.51
CA GLU A 251 11.39 -46.69 15.31
C GLU A 251 10.85 -47.41 16.55
N SER A 252 10.97 -46.83 17.73
CA SER A 252 10.66 -47.57 18.99
C SER A 252 9.28 -47.21 19.56
N GLY A 253 8.66 -46.11 19.14
CA GLY A 253 7.39 -45.57 19.69
C GLY A 253 7.45 -45.24 21.19
N ARG A 254 8.66 -45.19 21.76
CA ARG A 254 8.90 -44.86 23.16
C ARG A 254 9.41 -43.44 23.28
N GLY A 255 8.72 -42.64 24.04
CA GLY A 255 9.02 -41.24 24.28
C GLY A 255 7.76 -40.40 24.27
N ASP A 256 7.87 -39.11 24.50
CA ASP A 256 6.75 -38.20 24.62
C ASP A 256 6.49 -37.41 23.30
N TYR A 257 7.54 -37.26 22.48
CA TYR A 257 7.46 -36.61 21.16
C TYR A 257 8.60 -37.13 20.26
N GLU A 258 8.37 -37.01 18.95
CA GLU A 258 9.36 -37.31 17.90
C GLU A 258 9.74 -36.05 17.13
N VAL A 259 10.95 -36.06 16.53
CA VAL A 259 11.51 -34.93 15.78
C VAL A 259 12.07 -35.40 14.45
N ASP A 260 11.56 -34.83 13.36
CA ASP A 260 12.17 -35.00 12.03
C ASP A 260 13.02 -33.76 11.70
N GLU A 261 14.32 -33.86 11.90
CA GLU A 261 15.27 -32.77 11.67
C GLU A 261 15.35 -32.35 10.19
N LYS A 262 15.08 -33.28 9.24
CA LYS A 262 15.13 -33.01 7.80
C LYS A 262 13.94 -32.18 7.33
N LYS A 263 12.76 -32.50 7.87
CA LYS A 263 11.51 -31.80 7.54
C LYS A 263 11.25 -30.62 8.47
N LYS A 264 12.05 -30.42 9.51
CA LYS A 264 11.86 -29.46 10.59
C LYS A 264 10.46 -29.55 11.23
N THR A 265 9.96 -30.80 11.43
CA THR A 265 8.65 -31.05 12.03
C THR A 265 8.80 -31.85 13.35
N VAL A 266 7.79 -31.71 14.21
CA VAL A 266 7.67 -32.42 15.47
C VAL A 266 6.31 -33.11 15.57
N GLY A 267 6.22 -34.25 16.20
CA GLY A 267 4.99 -34.97 16.47
C GLY A 267 4.90 -35.34 17.96
N VAL A 268 3.77 -35.05 18.59
CA VAL A 268 3.55 -35.43 20.01
C VAL A 268 2.97 -36.85 20.05
N LEU A 269 3.55 -37.72 20.87
CA LEU A 269 3.12 -39.08 21.04
C LEU A 269 2.08 -39.20 22.17
N GLU A 270 1.34 -40.30 22.23
CA GLU A 270 0.27 -40.56 23.21
C GLU A 270 0.72 -40.30 24.65
N SER A 271 1.90 -40.80 25.06
CA SER A 271 2.46 -40.55 26.40
C SER A 271 2.79 -39.09 26.66
N GLY A 272 3.06 -38.28 25.59
CA GLY A 272 3.27 -36.84 25.67
C GLY A 272 1.97 -36.11 25.88
N ILE A 273 0.92 -36.51 25.17
CA ILE A 273 -0.44 -35.94 25.27
C ILE A 273 -0.96 -36.13 26.70
N ASP A 274 -0.90 -37.36 27.25
CA ASP A 274 -1.34 -37.66 28.61
C ASP A 274 -0.66 -36.77 29.66
N LYS A 275 0.66 -36.55 29.50
CA LYS A 275 1.41 -35.64 30.41
C LYS A 275 1.03 -34.18 30.27
N VAL A 276 0.69 -33.74 29.06
CA VAL A 276 0.23 -32.37 28.82
C VAL A 276 -1.15 -32.14 29.42
N GLU A 277 -2.07 -33.07 29.22
CA GLU A 277 -3.42 -33.04 29.80
C GLU A 277 -3.37 -33.06 31.33
N ASP A 278 -2.57 -33.94 31.93
CA ASP A 278 -2.34 -33.97 33.37
C ASP A 278 -1.76 -32.66 33.92
N TYR A 279 -0.79 -32.05 33.18
CA TYR A 279 -0.15 -30.82 33.61
C TYR A 279 -1.10 -29.61 33.54
N LEU A 280 -1.93 -29.54 32.52
CA LEU A 280 -2.89 -28.44 32.29
C LEU A 280 -4.20 -28.66 33.06
N GLY A 281 -4.47 -29.89 33.51
CA GLY A 281 -5.73 -30.28 34.17
C GLY A 281 -6.92 -30.26 33.22
N ILE A 282 -6.72 -30.68 31.96
CA ILE A 282 -7.74 -30.80 30.93
C ILE A 282 -7.97 -32.27 30.56
N ASP A 283 -9.18 -32.61 30.16
CA ASP A 283 -9.56 -34.02 29.87
C ASP A 283 -9.15 -34.44 28.45
N ASN A 284 -9.10 -33.50 27.48
CA ASN A 284 -8.71 -33.83 26.11
C ASN A 284 -8.10 -32.59 25.43
N LEU A 285 -6.84 -32.72 24.99
CA LEU A 285 -6.08 -31.67 24.31
C LEU A 285 -6.64 -31.36 22.91
N TYR A 286 -7.29 -32.33 22.27
CA TYR A 286 -7.81 -32.20 20.90
C TYR A 286 -9.26 -31.67 20.84
N GLU A 287 -9.86 -31.34 21.95
CA GLU A 287 -11.13 -30.63 21.94
C GLU A 287 -10.99 -29.23 21.28
N ALA A 288 -12.03 -28.78 20.61
CA ALA A 288 -12.02 -27.52 19.86
C ALA A 288 -11.55 -26.31 20.70
N VAL A 289 -11.91 -26.27 21.99
CA VAL A 289 -11.50 -25.22 22.95
C VAL A 289 -10.00 -25.26 23.25
N ASN A 290 -9.39 -26.43 23.19
CA ASN A 290 -7.98 -26.68 23.54
C ASN A 290 -7.07 -26.69 22.31
N THR A 291 -7.60 -26.69 21.08
CA THR A 291 -6.84 -26.74 19.83
C THR A 291 -5.70 -25.69 19.75
N PRO A 292 -5.88 -24.45 20.18
CA PRO A 292 -4.80 -23.47 20.19
C PRO A 292 -3.59 -23.86 21.03
N LEU A 293 -3.79 -24.66 22.07
CA LEU A 293 -2.71 -25.12 22.96
C LEU A 293 -1.74 -26.06 22.26
N ILE A 294 -2.19 -26.78 21.23
CA ILE A 294 -1.36 -27.68 20.41
C ILE A 294 -0.30 -26.87 19.66
N GLY A 295 -0.64 -25.70 19.17
CA GLY A 295 0.30 -24.79 18.52
C GLY A 295 1.45 -24.36 19.46
N TYR A 296 1.11 -23.93 20.67
CA TYR A 296 2.09 -23.57 21.70
C TYR A 296 2.99 -24.74 22.09
N LEU A 297 2.41 -25.93 22.22
CA LEU A 297 3.16 -27.16 22.54
C LEU A 297 4.16 -27.49 21.42
N ASN A 298 3.71 -27.53 20.18
CA ASN A 298 4.55 -27.83 19.03
C ASN A 298 5.68 -26.81 18.87
N ASN A 299 5.39 -25.52 19.03
CA ASN A 299 6.39 -24.46 18.96
C ASN A 299 7.42 -24.55 20.09
N ALA A 300 6.98 -24.88 21.30
CA ALA A 300 7.90 -25.09 22.42
C ALA A 300 8.84 -26.30 22.21
N ILE A 301 8.34 -27.41 21.62
CA ILE A 301 9.17 -28.57 21.27
C ILE A 301 10.13 -28.21 20.13
N LYS A 302 9.65 -27.53 19.07
CA LYS A 302 10.51 -27.05 17.97
C LYS A 302 11.60 -26.12 18.48
N ALA A 303 11.27 -25.15 19.31
CA ALA A 303 12.23 -24.22 19.90
C ALA A 303 13.31 -24.96 20.70
N LYS A 304 12.92 -26.01 21.43
CA LYS A 304 13.84 -26.82 22.22
C LYS A 304 14.80 -27.64 21.35
N GLU A 305 14.30 -28.31 20.29
CA GLU A 305 15.01 -29.36 19.57
C GLU A 305 15.62 -28.88 18.24
N LEU A 306 14.96 -27.95 17.52
CA LEU A 306 15.30 -27.55 16.15
C LEU A 306 15.99 -26.20 16.04
N PHE A 307 15.93 -25.38 17.08
CA PHE A 307 16.56 -24.05 17.08
C PHE A 307 17.65 -23.98 18.13
N THR A 308 18.87 -23.80 17.70
CA THR A 308 20.06 -23.81 18.55
C THR A 308 20.65 -22.42 18.69
N ARG A 309 20.86 -21.96 19.94
CA ARG A 309 21.53 -20.69 20.23
C ARG A 309 22.94 -20.67 19.62
N ASP A 310 23.36 -19.50 19.18
CA ASP A 310 24.62 -19.19 18.51
C ASP A 310 24.80 -19.88 17.13
N LYS A 311 23.74 -20.51 16.62
CA LYS A 311 23.67 -21.07 15.27
C LYS A 311 22.49 -20.48 14.49
N ASP A 312 21.26 -20.71 14.98
CA ASP A 312 20.03 -20.27 14.32
C ASP A 312 19.59 -18.89 14.82
N TYR A 313 19.98 -18.53 16.05
CA TYR A 313 19.72 -17.22 16.65
C TYR A 313 20.77 -16.88 17.71
N VAL A 314 20.88 -15.60 18.05
CA VAL A 314 21.69 -15.08 19.16
C VAL A 314 20.82 -14.29 20.14
N VAL A 315 21.25 -14.20 21.39
CA VAL A 315 20.60 -13.34 22.40
C VAL A 315 21.52 -12.15 22.67
N MET A 316 21.09 -10.95 22.27
CA MET A 316 21.82 -9.70 22.46
C MET A 316 20.91 -8.64 23.08
N ASN A 317 21.42 -7.92 24.08
CA ASN A 317 20.69 -6.87 24.80
C ASN A 317 19.33 -7.31 25.39
N GLY A 318 19.15 -8.61 25.68
CA GLY A 318 17.90 -9.18 26.18
C GLY A 318 16.88 -9.48 25.09
N GLU A 319 17.26 -9.47 23.82
CA GLU A 319 16.43 -9.80 22.67
C GLU A 319 16.99 -10.98 21.87
N VAL A 320 16.11 -11.80 21.31
CA VAL A 320 16.45 -12.86 20.36
C VAL A 320 16.59 -12.24 18.97
N MET A 321 17.71 -12.50 18.31
CA MET A 321 17.98 -12.06 16.95
C MET A 321 18.28 -13.26 16.06
N ILE A 322 17.68 -13.33 14.88
CA ILE A 322 17.87 -14.41 13.91
C ILE A 322 19.28 -14.33 13.31
N VAL A 323 19.91 -15.49 13.13
CA VAL A 323 21.15 -15.63 12.37
C VAL A 323 20.82 -16.32 11.04
N ASP A 324 21.22 -15.74 9.94
CA ASP A 324 21.07 -16.34 8.61
C ASP A 324 21.96 -17.58 8.48
N GLU A 325 21.34 -18.72 8.16
CA GLU A 325 22.00 -20.03 8.10
C GLU A 325 23.11 -20.10 7.02
N HIS A 326 22.99 -19.27 5.96
CA HIS A 326 23.94 -19.29 4.85
C HIS A 326 25.07 -18.27 4.97
N THR A 327 24.77 -17.10 5.52
CA THR A 327 25.75 -16.01 5.61
C THR A 327 26.33 -15.83 7.01
N GLY A 328 25.72 -16.41 8.05
CA GLY A 328 26.10 -16.21 9.45
C GLY A 328 25.86 -14.77 9.95
N ARG A 329 25.15 -13.93 9.20
CA ARG A 329 24.83 -12.55 9.57
C ARG A 329 23.61 -12.48 10.48
N ILE A 330 23.61 -11.54 11.41
CA ILE A 330 22.45 -11.24 12.24
C ILE A 330 21.46 -10.45 11.41
N LEU A 331 20.22 -10.96 11.33
CA LEU A 331 19.12 -10.31 10.64
C LEU A 331 18.36 -9.43 11.65
N ALA A 332 18.80 -8.18 11.77
CA ALA A 332 18.18 -7.22 12.68
C ALA A 332 16.74 -6.91 12.23
N GLY A 333 15.79 -6.87 13.20
CA GLY A 333 14.39 -6.56 12.93
C GLY A 333 13.54 -7.73 12.42
N ARG A 334 14.14 -8.84 11.98
CA ARG A 334 13.38 -10.04 11.55
C ARG A 334 13.00 -10.93 12.73
N ARG A 335 11.83 -11.52 12.67
CA ARG A 335 11.31 -12.48 13.65
C ARG A 335 10.91 -13.78 12.95
N TYR A 336 10.96 -14.91 13.66
CA TYR A 336 10.35 -16.16 13.18
C TYR A 336 8.83 -16.04 13.30
N ASN A 337 8.11 -16.59 12.31
CA ASN A 337 6.66 -16.55 12.23
C ASN A 337 5.99 -17.59 13.16
N ASP A 338 4.66 -17.55 13.26
CA ASP A 338 3.78 -18.54 13.88
C ASP A 338 4.06 -18.80 15.36
N GLY A 339 4.41 -17.76 16.12
CA GLY A 339 4.73 -17.90 17.55
C GLY A 339 6.06 -18.58 17.86
N MET A 340 6.84 -18.91 16.82
CA MET A 340 8.15 -19.57 17.00
C MET A 340 9.15 -18.64 17.70
N HIS A 341 9.15 -17.34 17.34
CA HIS A 341 10.05 -16.38 17.97
C HIS A 341 9.75 -16.24 19.47
N GLN A 342 8.48 -16.15 19.84
CA GLN A 342 8.01 -16.11 21.22
C GLN A 342 8.34 -17.40 21.98
N ALA A 343 8.25 -18.55 21.33
CA ALA A 343 8.66 -19.82 21.91
C ALA A 343 10.17 -19.86 22.20
N ILE A 344 10.99 -19.25 21.32
CA ILE A 344 12.45 -19.11 21.54
C ILE A 344 12.73 -18.08 22.64
N GLU A 345 12.04 -16.95 22.66
CA GLU A 345 12.13 -15.95 23.75
C GLU A 345 11.78 -16.58 25.11
N ALA A 346 10.71 -17.39 25.16
CA ALA A 346 10.33 -18.14 26.37
C ALA A 346 11.37 -19.17 26.77
N LYS A 347 11.97 -19.91 25.81
CA LYS A 347 13.05 -20.85 26.03
C LYS A 347 14.27 -20.17 26.65
N GLU A 348 14.66 -19.01 26.15
CA GLU A 348 15.83 -18.24 26.62
C GLU A 348 15.53 -17.41 27.87
N GLY A 349 14.27 -17.32 28.29
CA GLY A 349 13.86 -16.58 29.48
C GLY A 349 14.03 -15.05 29.33
N VAL A 350 14.01 -14.54 28.11
CA VAL A 350 13.97 -13.11 27.79
C VAL A 350 12.54 -12.59 27.77
N GLU A 351 12.34 -11.29 27.67
CA GLU A 351 11.02 -10.68 27.54
C GLU A 351 10.35 -11.18 26.26
N ILE A 352 9.15 -11.73 26.40
CA ILE A 352 8.36 -12.21 25.27
C ILE A 352 7.63 -11.01 24.69
N LYS A 353 7.97 -10.64 23.44
CA LYS A 353 7.27 -9.57 22.72
C LYS A 353 5.99 -10.13 22.10
N ASN A 354 4.91 -9.36 22.19
CA ASN A 354 3.64 -9.75 21.57
C ASN A 354 3.80 -9.94 20.08
N GLU A 355 3.10 -10.91 19.54
CA GLU A 355 2.94 -11.10 18.10
C GLU A 355 2.02 -10.01 17.53
N ASN A 356 2.35 -9.53 16.35
CA ASN A 356 1.45 -8.61 15.66
C ASN A 356 0.40 -9.43 14.91
N GLN A 357 -0.87 -9.12 15.14
CA GLN A 357 -1.99 -9.70 14.41
C GLN A 357 -2.38 -8.77 13.26
N THR A 358 -2.66 -9.31 12.09
CA THR A 358 -3.20 -8.55 10.97
C THR A 358 -4.57 -7.98 11.34
N LEU A 359 -4.70 -6.65 11.32
CA LEU A 359 -5.95 -5.93 11.58
C LEU A 359 -6.71 -5.67 10.28
N ALA A 360 -6.00 -5.27 9.24
CA ALA A 360 -6.56 -5.02 7.92
C ALA A 360 -5.51 -5.25 6.83
N THR A 361 -5.93 -5.73 5.68
CA THR A 361 -5.04 -5.99 4.53
C THR A 361 -5.77 -5.80 3.22
N ILE A 362 -5.05 -5.34 2.19
CA ILE A 362 -5.53 -5.29 0.81
C ILE A 362 -4.34 -5.37 -0.15
N THR A 363 -4.49 -6.07 -1.28
CA THR A 363 -3.49 -6.00 -2.36
C THR A 363 -3.65 -4.71 -3.16
N LEU A 364 -2.54 -4.17 -3.70
CA LEU A 364 -2.60 -3.01 -4.60
C LEU A 364 -3.51 -3.28 -5.79
N GLN A 365 -3.53 -4.52 -6.30
CA GLN A 365 -4.40 -4.92 -7.40
C GLN A 365 -5.88 -4.71 -7.05
N ASN A 366 -6.32 -5.17 -5.90
CA ASN A 366 -7.73 -5.05 -5.49
C ASN A 366 -8.06 -3.60 -5.12
N TYR A 367 -7.14 -2.87 -4.48
CA TYR A 367 -7.32 -1.46 -4.18
C TYR A 367 -7.57 -0.62 -5.45
N PHE A 368 -6.67 -0.71 -6.45
CA PHE A 368 -6.83 0.08 -7.67
C PHE A 368 -7.99 -0.36 -8.57
N ARG A 369 -8.49 -1.58 -8.42
CA ARG A 369 -9.71 -2.04 -9.11
C ARG A 369 -11.01 -1.44 -8.55
N MET A 370 -10.96 -0.77 -7.42
CA MET A 370 -12.12 -0.09 -6.81
C MET A 370 -12.47 1.23 -7.51
N TYR A 371 -11.54 1.83 -8.25
CA TYR A 371 -11.82 3.07 -8.96
C TYR A 371 -12.80 2.86 -10.12
N ASP A 372 -13.80 3.75 -10.23
CA ASP A 372 -14.75 3.78 -11.37
C ASP A 372 -13.98 3.87 -12.69
N THR A 373 -12.95 4.70 -12.72
CA THR A 373 -12.02 4.81 -13.84
C THR A 373 -10.57 4.86 -13.34
N LEU A 374 -9.80 3.84 -13.72
CA LEU A 374 -8.36 3.77 -13.49
C LEU A 374 -7.63 4.13 -14.78
N SER A 375 -6.57 4.90 -14.67
CA SER A 375 -5.65 5.22 -15.76
C SER A 375 -4.22 5.29 -15.26
N GLY A 376 -3.26 5.29 -16.17
CA GLY A 376 -1.87 5.38 -15.76
C GLY A 376 -0.96 5.85 -16.88
N MET A 377 0.25 6.24 -16.52
CA MET A 377 1.26 6.70 -17.47
C MET A 377 2.64 6.16 -17.11
N THR A 378 3.41 5.81 -18.12
CA THR A 378 4.80 5.36 -17.99
C THR A 378 5.50 5.42 -19.34
N GLY A 379 6.82 5.28 -19.35
CA GLY A 379 7.62 5.17 -20.59
C GLY A 379 7.73 3.74 -21.15
N THR A 380 7.23 2.71 -20.46
CA THR A 380 7.63 1.31 -20.67
C THR A 380 6.52 0.28 -20.43
N ALA A 381 5.25 0.60 -20.68
CA ALA A 381 4.12 -0.29 -20.41
C ALA A 381 3.93 -1.44 -21.41
N GLN A 382 4.45 -1.31 -22.62
CA GLN A 382 4.14 -2.23 -23.73
C GLN A 382 4.56 -3.69 -23.44
N THR A 383 5.62 -3.90 -22.68
CA THR A 383 6.08 -5.23 -22.27
C THR A 383 5.09 -5.93 -21.35
N GLU A 384 4.36 -5.17 -20.55
CA GLU A 384 3.41 -5.62 -19.52
C GLU A 384 1.94 -5.42 -19.95
N ALA A 385 1.69 -5.00 -21.20
CA ALA A 385 0.35 -4.67 -21.70
C ALA A 385 -0.70 -5.76 -21.47
N ALA A 386 -0.28 -7.02 -21.57
CA ALA A 386 -1.19 -8.13 -21.34
C ALA A 386 -1.55 -8.33 -19.87
N GLU A 387 -0.64 -8.09 -18.95
CA GLU A 387 -0.90 -8.13 -17.50
C GLU A 387 -1.81 -6.97 -17.11
N LEU A 388 -1.49 -5.74 -17.52
CA LEU A 388 -2.32 -4.56 -17.31
C LEU A 388 -3.75 -4.76 -17.83
N HIS A 389 -3.91 -5.38 -18.98
CA HIS A 389 -5.23 -5.67 -19.52
C HIS A 389 -5.96 -6.78 -18.76
N SER A 390 -5.27 -7.87 -18.40
CA SER A 390 -5.91 -9.03 -17.76
C SER A 390 -6.38 -8.73 -16.33
N ILE A 391 -5.55 -8.01 -15.55
CA ILE A 391 -5.80 -7.72 -14.13
C ILE A 391 -6.64 -6.46 -13.97
N TYR A 392 -6.22 -5.35 -14.57
CA TYR A 392 -6.81 -4.02 -14.34
C TYR A 392 -7.75 -3.54 -15.45
N LYS A 393 -7.90 -4.31 -16.54
CA LYS A 393 -8.66 -3.94 -17.75
C LYS A 393 -8.12 -2.70 -18.48
N LEU A 394 -6.89 -2.33 -18.21
CA LEU A 394 -6.23 -1.18 -18.82
C LEU A 394 -5.70 -1.53 -20.22
N GLY A 395 -6.05 -0.72 -21.21
CA GLY A 395 -5.41 -0.75 -22.53
C GLY A 395 -4.12 0.07 -22.51
N VAL A 396 -3.09 -0.36 -23.23
CA VAL A 396 -1.85 0.42 -23.37
C VAL A 396 -1.85 1.13 -24.73
N VAL A 397 -1.76 2.46 -24.69
CA VAL A 397 -1.77 3.31 -25.87
C VAL A 397 -0.39 3.95 -26.06
N PRO A 398 0.40 3.54 -27.03
CA PRO A 398 1.68 4.17 -27.32
C PRO A 398 1.45 5.55 -27.96
N ILE A 399 1.88 6.60 -27.26
CA ILE A 399 1.81 7.98 -27.76
C ILE A 399 3.12 8.31 -28.48
N PRO A 400 3.06 8.88 -29.70
CA PRO A 400 4.25 9.27 -30.42
C PRO A 400 5.01 10.36 -29.67
N THR A 401 6.34 10.40 -29.83
CA THR A 401 7.19 11.47 -29.26
C THR A 401 6.96 12.79 -30.00
N ASN A 402 7.06 13.92 -29.28
CA ASN A 402 6.95 15.26 -29.86
C ASN A 402 8.05 15.53 -30.91
N ARG A 403 9.28 15.08 -30.62
CA ARG A 403 10.38 15.09 -31.58
C ARG A 403 10.93 13.69 -31.78
N PRO A 404 11.43 13.35 -32.98
CA PRO A 404 12.03 12.04 -33.24
C PRO A 404 13.17 11.73 -32.28
N MET A 405 13.15 10.54 -31.68
CA MET A 405 14.25 10.07 -30.82
C MET A 405 15.45 9.72 -31.69
N ILE A 406 16.59 10.36 -31.41
CA ILE A 406 17.85 10.21 -32.16
C ILE A 406 18.98 9.52 -31.35
N ARG A 407 18.64 9.01 -30.14
CA ARG A 407 19.57 8.27 -29.28
C ARG A 407 20.10 7.03 -30.02
N LYS A 408 21.41 6.76 -29.80
CA LYS A 408 22.09 5.59 -30.36
C LYS A 408 22.25 4.53 -29.29
N ASP A 409 21.47 3.46 -29.39
CA ASP A 409 21.61 2.29 -28.52
C ASP A 409 22.65 1.34 -29.13
N GLN A 410 23.82 1.26 -28.48
CA GLN A 410 24.94 0.44 -28.93
C GLN A 410 24.75 -1.02 -28.54
N ALA A 411 25.46 -1.94 -29.19
CA ALA A 411 25.43 -3.35 -28.87
C ALA A 411 26.02 -3.64 -27.49
N ASP A 412 25.50 -4.66 -26.82
CA ASP A 412 26.04 -5.13 -25.55
C ASP A 412 27.45 -5.71 -25.72
N LEU A 413 28.31 -5.44 -24.73
CA LEU A 413 29.64 -6.01 -24.63
C LEU A 413 29.63 -7.09 -23.54
N VAL A 414 29.93 -8.33 -23.89
CA VAL A 414 29.92 -9.45 -22.95
C VAL A 414 31.29 -9.96 -22.66
N TYR A 415 31.74 -9.86 -21.45
CA TYR A 415 33.01 -10.32 -20.91
C TYR A 415 32.87 -11.69 -20.24
N ARG A 416 33.97 -12.40 -20.10
CA ARG A 416 33.97 -13.68 -19.42
C ARG A 416 33.85 -13.56 -17.92
N THR A 417 34.56 -12.58 -17.34
CA THR A 417 34.63 -12.33 -15.90
C THR A 417 34.06 -10.96 -15.51
N GLU A 418 33.58 -10.85 -14.27
CA GLU A 418 33.14 -9.54 -13.73
C GLU A 418 34.31 -8.57 -13.63
N GLU A 419 35.49 -9.03 -13.27
CA GLU A 419 36.72 -8.22 -13.16
C GLU A 419 37.08 -7.54 -14.52
N ALA A 420 37.08 -8.31 -15.60
CA ALA A 420 37.35 -7.78 -16.95
C ALA A 420 36.24 -6.79 -17.39
N LYS A 421 34.99 -7.07 -17.04
CA LYS A 421 33.83 -6.19 -17.27
C LYS A 421 34.05 -4.83 -16.57
N TYR A 422 34.31 -4.82 -15.27
CA TYR A 422 34.45 -3.59 -14.49
C TYR A 422 35.69 -2.79 -14.91
N ALA A 423 36.81 -3.46 -15.26
CA ALA A 423 37.98 -2.77 -15.82
C ALA A 423 37.60 -2.02 -17.11
N ALA A 424 36.86 -2.65 -18.02
CA ALA A 424 36.39 -2.02 -19.25
C ALA A 424 35.37 -0.90 -19.03
N VAL A 425 34.51 -1.04 -18.03
CA VAL A 425 33.53 -0.02 -17.61
C VAL A 425 34.28 1.23 -17.14
N VAL A 426 35.26 1.07 -16.25
CA VAL A 426 36.03 2.20 -15.72
C VAL A 426 36.83 2.89 -16.82
N ASP A 427 37.42 2.13 -17.74
CA ASP A 427 38.16 2.68 -18.90
C ASP A 427 37.24 3.49 -19.84
N ASP A 428 36.02 3.05 -20.09
CA ASP A 428 35.07 3.79 -20.93
C ASP A 428 34.56 5.06 -20.22
N ILE A 429 34.26 4.97 -18.91
CA ILE A 429 33.87 6.14 -18.09
C ILE A 429 35.00 7.19 -18.12
N GLU A 430 36.25 6.79 -17.88
CA GLU A 430 37.39 7.69 -17.90
C GLU A 430 37.53 8.39 -19.26
N ASN A 431 37.41 7.64 -20.35
CA ASN A 431 37.49 8.18 -21.71
C ASN A 431 36.40 9.22 -22.00
N ARG A 432 35.17 8.94 -21.62
CA ARG A 432 34.03 9.83 -21.81
C ARG A 432 34.13 11.09 -20.93
N HIS A 433 34.51 10.92 -19.66
CA HIS A 433 34.73 12.01 -18.73
C HIS A 433 35.84 12.98 -19.26
N MET A 434 36.96 12.45 -19.73
CA MET A 434 38.04 13.27 -20.32
C MET A 434 37.60 14.03 -21.58
N GLN A 435 36.67 13.49 -22.37
CA GLN A 435 36.06 14.19 -23.50
C GLN A 435 35.03 15.25 -23.05
N GLY A 436 34.61 15.25 -21.80
CA GLY A 436 33.58 16.13 -21.26
C GLY A 436 32.17 15.65 -21.49
N GLN A 437 31.95 14.42 -21.96
CA GLN A 437 30.60 13.83 -22.11
C GLN A 437 30.10 13.38 -20.75
N PRO A 438 28.87 13.76 -20.32
CA PRO A 438 28.29 13.27 -19.08
C PRO A 438 27.96 11.78 -19.17
N VAL A 439 28.18 11.06 -18.06
CA VAL A 439 27.99 9.61 -17.97
C VAL A 439 27.05 9.29 -16.80
N LEU A 440 25.97 8.57 -17.09
CA LEU A 440 25.12 7.94 -16.08
C LEU A 440 25.34 6.44 -16.09
N VAL A 441 25.80 5.90 -14.97
CA VAL A 441 26.04 4.46 -14.82
C VAL A 441 24.90 3.84 -14.02
N GLY A 442 24.22 2.84 -14.60
CA GLY A 442 23.20 2.05 -13.92
C GLY A 442 23.78 0.75 -13.35
N THR A 443 23.56 0.51 -12.05
CA THR A 443 23.96 -0.72 -11.35
C THR A 443 22.72 -1.43 -10.80
N VAL A 444 22.77 -2.74 -10.59
CA VAL A 444 21.62 -3.57 -10.13
C VAL A 444 21.46 -3.61 -8.61
N SER A 445 22.47 -3.19 -7.84
CA SER A 445 22.43 -3.16 -6.38
C SER A 445 23.31 -2.07 -5.81
N VAL A 446 23.05 -1.73 -4.53
CA VAL A 446 23.85 -0.78 -3.75
C VAL A 446 25.30 -1.28 -3.64
N GLU A 447 25.52 -2.57 -3.36
CA GLU A 447 26.85 -3.18 -3.27
C GLU A 447 27.66 -2.99 -4.56
N LYS A 448 27.02 -3.20 -5.73
CA LYS A 448 27.67 -3.00 -7.04
C LYS A 448 27.98 -1.53 -7.31
N SER A 449 27.15 -0.61 -6.83
CA SER A 449 27.40 0.83 -6.95
C SER A 449 28.57 1.29 -6.10
N GLU A 450 28.67 0.78 -4.86
CA GLU A 450 29.79 1.05 -3.96
C GLU A 450 31.09 0.46 -4.51
N TYR A 451 31.07 -0.79 -4.99
CA TYR A 451 32.23 -1.41 -5.63
C TYR A 451 32.77 -0.60 -6.83
N LEU A 452 31.86 -0.12 -7.70
CA LEU A 452 32.29 0.72 -8.84
C LEU A 452 32.82 2.06 -8.38
N SER A 453 32.21 2.66 -7.35
CA SER A 453 32.69 3.91 -6.76
C SER A 453 34.11 3.79 -6.27
N ASP A 454 34.45 2.73 -5.54
CA ASP A 454 35.84 2.48 -5.08
C ASP A 454 36.83 2.37 -6.25
N GLN A 455 36.43 1.75 -7.36
CA GLN A 455 37.27 1.66 -8.57
C GLN A 455 37.47 3.01 -9.24
N LEU A 456 36.44 3.86 -9.28
CA LEU A 456 36.53 5.22 -9.83
C LEU A 456 37.39 6.14 -8.95
N GLU A 457 37.27 6.04 -7.62
CA GLU A 457 38.12 6.75 -6.66
C GLU A 457 39.59 6.36 -6.82
N ALA A 458 39.89 5.07 -6.96
CA ALA A 458 41.26 4.56 -7.20
C ALA A 458 41.90 5.12 -8.49
N ARG A 459 41.09 5.46 -9.51
CA ARG A 459 41.50 6.12 -10.75
C ARG A 459 41.49 7.66 -10.66
N GLY A 460 40.98 8.23 -9.56
CA GLY A 460 40.87 9.68 -9.38
C GLY A 460 39.81 10.34 -10.28
N ILE A 461 38.77 9.59 -10.66
CA ILE A 461 37.65 10.10 -11.45
C ILE A 461 36.61 10.68 -10.51
N PRO A 462 36.33 12.01 -10.56
CA PRO A 462 35.26 12.61 -9.73
C PRO A 462 33.91 12.10 -10.17
N HIS A 463 33.11 11.62 -9.20
CA HIS A 463 31.78 11.07 -9.44
C HIS A 463 30.86 11.26 -8.25
N GLN A 464 29.57 11.11 -8.47
CA GLN A 464 28.54 11.10 -7.43
C GLN A 464 27.83 9.76 -7.45
N VAL A 465 27.48 9.26 -6.24
CA VAL A 465 26.73 7.99 -6.08
C VAL A 465 25.31 8.30 -5.61
N LEU A 466 24.36 7.77 -6.33
CA LEU A 466 22.94 7.90 -6.08
C LEU A 466 22.37 6.54 -5.69
N ASN A 467 22.04 6.37 -4.41
CA ASN A 467 21.48 5.14 -3.89
C ASN A 467 20.43 5.44 -2.80
N ALA A 468 19.65 4.44 -2.41
CA ALA A 468 18.54 4.53 -1.44
C ALA A 468 18.91 5.07 -0.04
N LYS A 469 20.20 5.27 0.26
CA LYS A 469 20.65 5.80 1.55
C LYS A 469 20.58 7.33 1.66
N GLN A 470 20.29 8.06 0.56
CA GLN A 470 20.43 9.52 0.50
C GLN A 470 19.27 10.21 -0.25
N HIS A 471 18.03 9.92 0.08
CA HIS A 471 16.84 10.46 -0.60
C HIS A 471 16.79 12.01 -0.66
N GLU A 472 17.19 12.71 0.39
CA GLU A 472 17.15 14.20 0.42
C GLU A 472 18.13 14.85 -0.55
N HIS A 473 19.27 14.20 -0.86
CA HIS A 473 20.25 14.69 -1.80
C HIS A 473 20.05 14.20 -3.23
N GLU A 474 19.13 13.26 -3.43
CA GLU A 474 18.88 12.62 -4.71
C GLU A 474 18.54 13.63 -5.81
N ALA A 475 17.60 14.52 -5.55
CA ALA A 475 17.18 15.53 -6.51
C ALA A 475 18.34 16.48 -6.94
N SER A 476 19.22 16.82 -6.02
CA SER A 476 20.39 17.68 -6.32
C SER A 476 21.42 16.94 -7.18
N ILE A 477 21.67 15.66 -6.92
CA ILE A 477 22.60 14.84 -7.72
C ILE A 477 22.07 14.66 -9.13
N VAL A 478 20.76 14.35 -9.28
CA VAL A 478 20.12 14.21 -10.59
C VAL A 478 20.14 15.52 -11.37
N ALA A 479 19.93 16.66 -10.70
CA ALA A 479 19.98 17.97 -11.32
C ALA A 479 21.36 18.30 -11.95
N GLU A 480 22.44 17.74 -11.41
CA GLU A 480 23.80 17.93 -11.92
C GLU A 480 24.27 16.84 -12.89
N ALA A 481 23.57 15.69 -12.96
CA ALA A 481 24.01 14.54 -13.74
C ALA A 481 24.15 14.78 -15.26
N GLY A 482 23.46 15.79 -15.78
CA GLY A 482 23.54 16.20 -17.19
C GLY A 482 24.60 17.24 -17.52
N ARG A 483 25.43 17.67 -16.56
CA ARG A 483 26.46 18.68 -16.74
C ARG A 483 27.67 18.10 -17.46
N LYS A 484 28.42 18.96 -18.13
CA LYS A 484 29.62 18.59 -18.87
C LYS A 484 30.61 17.82 -18.01
N GLY A 485 30.94 16.59 -18.42
CA GLY A 485 31.91 15.71 -17.75
C GLY A 485 31.43 15.15 -16.41
N ALA A 486 30.16 15.31 -16.03
CA ALA A 486 29.58 14.68 -14.83
C ALA A 486 29.60 13.15 -14.94
N VAL A 487 29.95 12.48 -13.84
CA VAL A 487 29.85 11.02 -13.72
C VAL A 487 28.95 10.71 -12.54
N THR A 488 27.82 10.03 -12.80
CA THR A 488 26.84 9.67 -11.78
C THR A 488 26.66 8.15 -11.80
N VAL A 489 26.87 7.51 -10.67
CA VAL A 489 26.62 6.07 -10.47
C VAL A 489 25.31 5.94 -9.72
N ALA A 490 24.30 5.32 -10.34
CA ALA A 490 22.97 5.19 -9.77
C ALA A 490 22.53 3.72 -9.68
N THR A 491 21.86 3.34 -8.60
CA THR A 491 21.09 2.10 -8.58
C THR A 491 19.85 2.23 -9.46
N ASN A 492 19.24 1.12 -9.86
CA ASN A 492 18.13 1.07 -10.82
C ASN A 492 17.04 2.10 -10.62
N MET A 493 16.62 2.26 -9.39
CA MET A 493 15.41 3.01 -9.02
C MET A 493 15.73 4.45 -8.61
N ALA A 494 17.00 4.71 -8.27
CA ALA A 494 17.41 6.02 -7.82
C ALA A 494 17.24 7.09 -8.94
N GLY A 495 16.66 8.23 -8.61
CA GLY A 495 16.33 9.31 -9.53
C GLY A 495 15.12 9.03 -10.44
N ARG A 496 14.29 8.04 -10.16
CA ARG A 496 13.05 7.81 -10.90
C ARG A 496 12.08 8.97 -10.70
N GLY A 497 11.33 9.31 -11.74
CA GLY A 497 10.41 10.46 -11.69
C GLY A 497 11.08 11.83 -11.88
N THR A 498 12.42 11.92 -11.80
CA THR A 498 13.16 13.17 -12.03
C THR A 498 13.84 13.19 -13.40
N ASP A 499 13.82 14.35 -14.06
CA ASP A 499 14.42 14.51 -15.38
C ASP A 499 15.88 14.95 -15.29
N ILE A 500 16.77 14.28 -16.06
CA ILE A 500 18.16 14.71 -16.26
C ILE A 500 18.18 15.67 -17.47
N MET A 501 18.45 16.93 -17.20
CA MET A 501 18.57 17.97 -18.22
C MET A 501 20.03 18.13 -18.65
N LEU A 502 20.29 18.17 -19.96
CA LEU A 502 21.64 18.44 -20.47
C LEU A 502 22.05 19.87 -20.07
N GLY A 503 23.25 20.01 -19.51
CA GLY A 503 23.74 21.29 -18.97
C GLY A 503 23.35 21.54 -17.50
N GLY A 504 22.46 20.70 -16.90
CA GLY A 504 21.99 20.83 -15.52
C GLY A 504 20.61 21.46 -15.41
N ASN A 505 20.09 21.54 -14.20
CA ASN A 505 18.80 22.17 -13.88
C ASN A 505 19.02 23.61 -13.41
N PRO A 506 18.45 24.64 -14.10
CA PRO A 506 18.70 26.04 -13.77
C PRO A 506 18.17 26.46 -12.40
N GLU A 507 17.04 25.89 -11.94
CA GLU A 507 16.46 26.20 -10.63
C GLU A 507 17.39 25.74 -9.50
N PHE A 508 17.89 24.51 -9.56
CA PHE A 508 18.86 24.00 -8.59
C PHE A 508 20.17 24.78 -8.60
N MET A 509 20.62 25.19 -9.79
CA MET A 509 21.82 26.03 -9.91
C MET A 509 21.63 27.42 -9.31
N ALA A 510 20.44 28.03 -9.48
CA ALA A 510 20.09 29.30 -8.87
C ALA A 510 20.07 29.18 -7.33
N VAL A 511 19.41 28.14 -6.78
CA VAL A 511 19.43 27.84 -5.33
C VAL A 511 20.87 27.73 -4.81
N ALA A 512 21.72 26.94 -5.48
CA ALA A 512 23.12 26.77 -5.09
C ALA A 512 23.91 28.08 -5.13
N GLN A 513 23.68 28.93 -6.15
CA GLN A 513 24.29 30.24 -6.26
C GLN A 513 23.86 31.20 -5.13
N LEU A 514 22.58 31.19 -4.79
CA LEU A 514 22.06 32.03 -3.69
C LEU A 514 22.57 31.55 -2.33
N LYS A 515 22.60 30.24 -2.08
CA LYS A 515 23.23 29.66 -0.88
C LYS A 515 24.73 30.05 -0.77
N ALA A 516 25.46 30.01 -1.88
CA ALA A 516 26.87 30.41 -1.89
C ALA A 516 27.08 31.92 -1.59
N ARG A 517 26.04 32.75 -1.88
CA ARG A 517 26.00 34.17 -1.49
C ARG A 517 25.52 34.38 -0.03
N GLY A 518 25.18 33.30 0.70
CA GLY A 518 24.70 33.36 2.07
C GLY A 518 23.22 33.72 2.20
N LEU A 519 22.46 33.61 1.11
CA LEU A 519 21.03 33.83 1.09
C LEU A 519 20.29 32.49 1.25
N ASP A 520 19.38 32.44 2.18
CA ASP A 520 18.59 31.25 2.51
C ASP A 520 17.11 31.59 2.53
N PRO A 521 16.23 30.75 1.94
CA PRO A 521 14.78 31.05 1.84
C PRO A 521 14.09 31.15 3.20
N GLU A 522 14.62 30.48 4.24
CA GLU A 522 14.06 30.54 5.59
C GLU A 522 14.68 31.66 6.45
N ALA A 523 15.99 31.84 6.34
CA ALA A 523 16.72 32.81 7.15
C ALA A 523 16.67 34.23 6.59
N THR A 524 16.60 34.40 5.28
CA THR A 524 16.61 35.69 4.56
C THR A 524 15.60 35.76 3.43
N PRO A 525 14.29 35.56 3.69
CA PRO A 525 13.28 35.37 2.63
C PRO A 525 13.17 36.56 1.67
N GLU A 526 13.16 37.79 2.18
CA GLU A 526 13.01 39.02 1.35
C GLU A 526 14.23 39.23 0.40
N GLU A 527 15.46 39.02 0.92
CA GLU A 527 16.69 39.14 0.14
C GLU A 527 16.84 38.00 -0.87
N TYR A 528 16.39 36.80 -0.50
CA TYR A 528 16.37 35.63 -1.34
C TYR A 528 15.42 35.81 -2.53
N GLU A 529 14.16 36.23 -2.30
CA GLU A 529 13.18 36.51 -3.36
C GLU A 529 13.66 37.63 -4.30
N ALA A 530 14.20 38.72 -3.76
CA ALA A 530 14.70 39.82 -4.57
C ALA A 530 15.87 39.45 -5.49
N ALA A 531 16.69 38.43 -5.09
CA ALA A 531 17.83 37.96 -5.85
C ALA A 531 17.51 36.75 -6.77
N TRP A 532 16.32 36.17 -6.62
CA TRP A 532 15.93 34.91 -7.30
C TRP A 532 15.92 35.06 -8.84
N ASP A 533 15.24 36.09 -9.37
CA ASP A 533 15.09 36.25 -10.82
C ASP A 533 16.43 36.48 -11.53
N GLU A 534 17.36 37.21 -10.88
CA GLU A 534 18.71 37.44 -11.42
C GLU A 534 19.53 36.16 -11.41
N ALA A 535 19.44 35.38 -10.32
CA ALA A 535 20.16 34.12 -10.18
C ALA A 535 19.63 33.08 -11.17
N LEU A 536 18.32 32.98 -11.33
CA LEU A 536 17.66 32.07 -12.26
C LEU A 536 18.04 32.39 -13.71
N ALA A 537 17.94 33.66 -14.13
CA ALA A 537 18.34 34.09 -15.49
C ALA A 537 19.83 33.83 -15.77
N ALA A 538 20.68 34.01 -14.77
CA ALA A 538 22.10 33.69 -14.91
C ALA A 538 22.36 32.18 -15.06
N ALA A 539 21.64 31.37 -14.28
CA ALA A 539 21.68 29.90 -14.34
C ALA A 539 21.13 29.37 -15.68
N GLU A 540 20.00 29.89 -16.17
CA GLU A 540 19.42 29.54 -17.48
C GLU A 540 20.41 29.76 -18.62
N LYS A 541 21.07 30.91 -18.63
CA LYS A 541 22.09 31.23 -19.65
C LYS A 541 23.29 30.29 -19.59
N GLN A 542 23.71 29.90 -18.38
CA GLN A 542 24.80 28.93 -18.20
C GLN A 542 24.39 27.56 -18.69
N VAL A 543 23.20 27.10 -18.33
CA VAL A 543 22.62 25.81 -18.76
C VAL A 543 22.48 25.77 -20.29
N GLU A 544 22.02 26.83 -20.93
CA GLU A 544 21.88 26.89 -22.40
C GLU A 544 23.23 26.74 -23.11
N ALA A 545 24.27 27.39 -22.58
CA ALA A 545 25.62 27.29 -23.12
C ALA A 545 26.21 25.88 -22.94
N GLU A 546 26.06 25.31 -21.75
CA GLU A 546 26.55 23.97 -21.41
C GLU A 546 25.78 22.87 -22.16
N HIS A 547 24.44 23.04 -22.32
CA HIS A 547 23.59 22.18 -23.15
C HIS A 547 24.11 22.09 -24.59
N ALA A 548 24.45 23.20 -25.20
CA ALA A 548 25.01 23.21 -26.57
C ALA A 548 26.33 22.47 -26.67
N GLU A 549 27.23 22.61 -25.68
CA GLU A 549 28.48 21.86 -25.62
C GLU A 549 28.27 20.36 -25.46
N VAL A 550 27.41 19.94 -24.49
CA VAL A 550 27.11 18.54 -24.22
C VAL A 550 26.38 17.88 -25.41
N THR A 551 25.51 18.62 -26.07
CA THR A 551 24.84 18.17 -27.31
C THR A 551 25.85 17.90 -28.42
N ALA A 552 26.85 18.77 -28.60
CA ALA A 552 27.90 18.57 -29.58
C ALA A 552 28.80 17.35 -29.27
N LEU A 553 28.92 16.96 -27.99
CA LEU A 553 29.67 15.77 -27.54
C LEU A 553 28.85 14.46 -27.67
N GLY A 554 27.58 14.53 -28.06
CA GLY A 554 26.73 13.35 -28.24
C GLY A 554 25.67 13.18 -27.15
N GLY A 555 25.52 14.16 -26.27
CA GLY A 555 24.53 14.13 -25.16
C GLY A 555 24.93 13.22 -24.00
N LEU A 556 23.95 12.84 -23.18
CA LEU A 556 24.17 11.96 -22.03
C LEU A 556 24.47 10.53 -22.50
N TYR A 557 25.56 9.96 -21.99
CA TYR A 557 25.88 8.55 -22.17
C TYR A 557 25.37 7.72 -21.00
N VAL A 558 24.55 6.72 -21.29
CA VAL A 558 24.00 5.78 -20.30
C VAL A 558 24.73 4.45 -20.41
N LEU A 559 25.38 4.04 -19.32
CA LEU A 559 26.12 2.79 -19.23
C LEU A 559 25.41 1.88 -18.21
N GLY A 560 24.94 0.70 -18.65
CA GLY A 560 24.44 -0.35 -17.75
C GLY A 560 25.55 -1.36 -17.44
N THR A 561 25.76 -1.69 -16.17
CA THR A 561 26.77 -2.67 -15.74
C THR A 561 26.28 -4.11 -15.80
N GLU A 562 24.96 -4.31 -15.86
CA GLU A 562 24.28 -5.60 -16.00
C GLU A 562 22.93 -5.41 -16.71
N ARG A 563 22.35 -6.50 -17.20
CA ARG A 563 20.94 -6.56 -17.60
C ARG A 563 20.07 -6.89 -16.40
N HIS A 564 18.95 -6.22 -16.30
CA HIS A 564 17.97 -6.47 -15.27
C HIS A 564 17.11 -7.69 -15.58
N GLU A 565 16.40 -8.18 -14.59
CA GLU A 565 15.43 -9.29 -14.76
C GLU A 565 14.29 -8.94 -15.71
N SER A 566 13.93 -7.65 -15.79
CA SER A 566 12.91 -7.14 -16.72
C SER A 566 13.52 -6.22 -17.77
N ARG A 567 13.14 -6.44 -19.04
CA ARG A 567 13.48 -5.56 -20.18
C ARG A 567 12.99 -4.14 -19.99
N ARG A 568 11.93 -3.97 -19.24
CA ARG A 568 11.32 -2.69 -18.91
C ARG A 568 12.31 -1.80 -18.15
N ILE A 569 12.96 -2.34 -17.13
CA ILE A 569 13.97 -1.59 -16.33
C ILE A 569 15.16 -1.18 -17.21
N ASP A 570 15.63 -2.06 -18.09
CA ASP A 570 16.67 -1.71 -19.07
C ASP A 570 16.24 -0.54 -19.96
N ASN A 571 14.98 -0.53 -20.41
CA ASN A 571 14.44 0.54 -21.24
C ASN A 571 14.24 1.85 -20.46
N GLN A 572 13.89 1.79 -19.17
CA GLN A 572 13.84 2.96 -18.30
C GLN A 572 15.23 3.57 -18.10
N LEU A 573 16.25 2.75 -17.89
CA LEU A 573 17.63 3.22 -17.79
C LEU A 573 18.08 3.89 -19.10
N ARG A 574 17.88 3.27 -20.25
CA ARG A 574 18.15 3.89 -21.55
C ARG A 574 17.38 5.18 -21.76
N GLY A 575 16.14 5.23 -21.28
CA GLY A 575 15.24 6.38 -21.39
C GLY A 575 15.68 7.62 -20.60
N ARG A 576 16.69 7.50 -19.76
CA ARG A 576 17.32 8.67 -19.11
C ARG A 576 18.02 9.59 -20.10
N SER A 577 18.37 9.11 -21.29
CA SER A 577 19.09 9.81 -22.35
C SER A 577 18.24 9.92 -23.64
N GLY A 578 18.54 10.91 -24.48
CA GLY A 578 17.89 11.11 -25.77
C GLY A 578 16.46 11.63 -25.66
N ARG A 579 16.22 12.61 -24.79
CA ARG A 579 14.91 13.21 -24.51
C ARG A 579 14.63 14.41 -25.42
N GLN A 580 13.38 14.62 -25.81
CA GLN A 580 12.90 15.78 -26.60
C GLN A 580 13.73 16.06 -27.88
N GLY A 581 14.27 14.99 -28.50
CA GLY A 581 15.10 15.11 -29.69
C GLY A 581 16.58 15.43 -29.43
N ASP A 582 17.03 15.46 -28.18
CA ASP A 582 18.44 15.57 -27.84
C ASP A 582 19.21 14.31 -28.25
N PRO A 583 20.48 14.42 -28.60
CA PRO A 583 21.34 13.26 -28.82
C PRO A 583 21.58 12.53 -27.50
N GLY A 584 21.93 11.25 -27.61
CA GLY A 584 22.30 10.43 -26.48
C GLY A 584 22.83 9.09 -26.92
N GLU A 585 23.47 8.40 -26.03
CA GLU A 585 24.02 7.06 -26.30
C GLU A 585 23.72 6.13 -25.13
N SER A 586 23.56 4.83 -25.42
CA SER A 586 23.50 3.82 -24.36
C SER A 586 24.29 2.57 -24.73
N ARG A 587 24.87 1.92 -23.71
CA ARG A 587 25.53 0.62 -23.84
C ARG A 587 25.46 -0.18 -22.55
N PHE A 588 25.37 -1.51 -22.68
CA PHE A 588 25.43 -2.43 -21.55
C PHE A 588 26.74 -3.23 -21.59
N TYR A 589 27.37 -3.33 -20.41
CA TYR A 589 28.54 -4.16 -20.15
C TYR A 589 28.12 -5.35 -19.30
N LEU A 590 28.32 -6.55 -19.79
CA LEU A 590 27.83 -7.78 -19.20
C LEU A 590 28.96 -8.75 -18.92
N SER A 591 28.76 -9.63 -17.93
CA SER A 591 29.66 -10.74 -17.66
C SER A 591 28.89 -12.06 -17.66
N LEU A 592 29.56 -13.17 -18.02
CA LEU A 592 28.99 -14.51 -17.86
C LEU A 592 28.75 -14.89 -16.39
N GLN A 593 29.34 -14.12 -15.47
CA GLN A 593 29.20 -14.29 -14.03
C GLN A 593 28.02 -13.48 -13.46
N ASP A 594 27.42 -12.58 -14.23
CA ASP A 594 26.24 -11.83 -13.81
C ASP A 594 25.07 -12.78 -13.48
N ASN A 595 24.24 -12.42 -12.50
CA ASN A 595 23.17 -13.30 -12.00
C ASN A 595 22.22 -13.77 -13.10
N LEU A 596 21.78 -12.87 -13.97
CA LEU A 596 20.91 -13.22 -15.11
C LEU A 596 21.59 -14.24 -16.05
N MET A 597 22.88 -14.06 -16.31
CA MET A 597 23.63 -14.94 -17.20
C MET A 597 23.89 -16.32 -16.58
N ARG A 598 24.07 -16.41 -15.26
CA ARG A 598 24.24 -17.68 -14.53
C ARG A 598 22.98 -18.52 -14.53
N LEU A 599 21.79 -17.89 -14.46
CA LEU A 599 20.50 -18.58 -14.48
C LEU A 599 20.16 -19.17 -15.86
N PHE A 600 20.63 -18.54 -16.97
CA PHE A 600 20.19 -18.89 -18.31
C PHE A 600 21.36 -19.14 -19.28
N ASN A 601 21.89 -20.35 -19.32
CA ASN A 601 22.80 -20.86 -20.38
C ASN A 601 24.23 -20.29 -20.47
N ALA A 602 24.81 -19.79 -19.39
CA ALA A 602 26.23 -19.38 -19.36
C ALA A 602 27.18 -20.48 -19.86
N GLY A 603 26.84 -21.75 -19.67
CA GLY A 603 27.63 -22.87 -20.08
C GLY A 603 27.79 -23.05 -21.60
N PHE A 604 26.85 -22.59 -22.41
CA PHE A 604 27.00 -22.61 -23.87
C PHE A 604 27.95 -21.48 -24.33
N VAL A 605 27.76 -20.28 -23.77
CA VAL A 605 28.58 -19.12 -24.13
C VAL A 605 30.02 -19.30 -23.65
N ASP A 606 30.24 -19.84 -22.44
CA ASP A 606 31.57 -20.15 -21.91
C ASP A 606 32.28 -21.20 -22.79
N LYS A 607 31.60 -22.24 -23.27
CA LYS A 607 32.14 -23.20 -24.22
C LYS A 607 32.56 -22.53 -25.55
N VAL A 608 31.79 -21.57 -26.04
CA VAL A 608 32.09 -20.83 -27.27
C VAL A 608 33.31 -19.96 -27.02
N MET A 609 33.38 -19.23 -25.90
CA MET A 609 34.54 -18.38 -25.58
C MET A 609 35.84 -19.21 -25.40
N THR A 610 35.73 -20.31 -24.65
CA THR A 610 36.89 -21.21 -24.43
C THR A 610 37.32 -21.89 -25.73
N SER A 611 36.39 -22.28 -26.59
CA SER A 611 36.69 -22.87 -27.92
C SER A 611 37.34 -21.87 -28.88
N ALA A 612 36.94 -20.61 -28.81
CA ALA A 612 37.53 -19.54 -29.63
C ALA A 612 38.91 -19.04 -29.13
N ARG A 613 39.37 -19.52 -27.97
CA ARG A 613 40.65 -19.07 -27.33
C ARG A 613 40.72 -17.54 -27.15
N LEU A 614 39.61 -16.90 -26.84
CA LEU A 614 39.52 -15.47 -26.58
C LEU A 614 40.13 -15.19 -25.20
N ASP A 615 40.86 -14.08 -25.10
CA ASP A 615 41.37 -13.55 -23.84
C ASP A 615 40.20 -13.03 -22.99
N ASP A 616 40.31 -13.08 -21.66
CA ASP A 616 39.25 -12.66 -20.72
C ASP A 616 38.89 -11.17 -20.91
N ASN A 617 39.82 -10.37 -21.37
CA ASN A 617 39.64 -8.93 -21.67
C ASN A 617 39.00 -8.64 -23.04
N THR A 618 38.74 -9.65 -23.87
CA THR A 618 38.15 -9.43 -25.20
C THR A 618 36.63 -9.63 -25.12
N PRO A 619 35.83 -8.58 -25.34
CA PRO A 619 34.38 -8.69 -25.32
C PRO A 619 33.83 -9.42 -26.56
N ILE A 620 32.72 -10.08 -26.41
CA ILE A 620 31.93 -10.63 -27.52
C ILE A 620 30.77 -9.67 -27.79
N GLU A 621 30.65 -9.27 -29.05
CA GLU A 621 29.46 -8.62 -29.59
C GLU A 621 28.69 -9.61 -30.49
N GLY A 622 27.41 -9.80 -30.30
CA GLY A 622 26.68 -10.70 -31.20
C GLY A 622 25.14 -10.65 -31.02
N LYS A 623 24.44 -10.50 -32.11
CA LYS A 623 22.97 -10.52 -32.18
C LYS A 623 22.32 -11.81 -31.61
N LEU A 624 23.04 -12.94 -31.65
CA LEU A 624 22.58 -14.20 -31.07
C LEU A 624 22.57 -14.14 -29.55
N LEU A 625 23.58 -13.51 -28.96
CA LEU A 625 23.72 -13.38 -27.51
C LEU A 625 22.65 -12.44 -26.94
N SER A 626 22.44 -11.27 -27.59
CA SER A 626 21.35 -10.36 -27.20
C SER A 626 19.99 -11.03 -27.26
N ARG A 627 19.72 -11.86 -28.27
CA ARG A 627 18.47 -12.63 -28.35
C ARG A 627 18.32 -13.68 -27.23
N SER A 628 19.44 -14.31 -26.83
CA SER A 628 19.41 -15.25 -25.70
C SER A 628 19.10 -14.56 -24.38
N ILE A 629 19.65 -13.36 -24.16
CA ILE A 629 19.38 -12.51 -22.99
C ILE A 629 17.90 -12.08 -22.98
N GLU A 630 17.38 -11.58 -24.08
CA GLU A 630 15.97 -11.21 -24.21
C GLU A 630 15.04 -12.40 -23.92
N SER A 631 15.41 -13.61 -24.37
CA SER A 631 14.63 -14.82 -24.09
C SER A 631 14.68 -15.18 -22.60
N ALA A 632 15.82 -15.01 -21.94
CA ALA A 632 15.96 -15.22 -20.50
C ALA A 632 15.12 -14.24 -19.71
N GLN A 633 15.19 -12.95 -20.02
CA GLN A 633 14.36 -11.92 -19.40
C GLN A 633 12.87 -12.21 -19.58
N SER A 634 12.46 -12.60 -20.78
CA SER A 634 11.06 -12.94 -21.07
C SER A 634 10.55 -14.15 -20.28
N GLN A 635 11.42 -15.11 -19.96
CA GLN A 635 11.08 -16.24 -19.09
C GLN A 635 10.91 -15.81 -17.63
N ILE A 636 11.80 -14.97 -17.11
CA ILE A 636 11.68 -14.42 -15.75
C ILE A 636 10.43 -13.55 -15.63
N GLU A 637 10.21 -12.65 -16.59
CA GLU A 637 8.98 -11.83 -16.65
C GLU A 637 7.72 -12.72 -16.59
N GLY A 638 7.71 -13.82 -17.34
CA GLY A 638 6.63 -14.79 -17.33
C GLY A 638 6.45 -15.50 -15.98
N GLN A 639 7.55 -15.88 -15.32
CA GLN A 639 7.49 -16.48 -13.98
C GLN A 639 6.97 -15.49 -12.94
N ASN A 640 7.48 -14.26 -12.93
CA ASN A 640 7.02 -13.21 -12.03
C ASN A 640 5.54 -12.89 -12.24
N TYR A 641 5.06 -12.87 -13.50
CA TYR A 641 3.64 -12.72 -13.80
C TYR A 641 2.78 -13.84 -13.21
N GLU A 642 3.20 -15.12 -13.35
CA GLU A 642 2.43 -16.24 -12.76
C GLU A 642 2.44 -16.19 -11.23
N ILE A 643 3.52 -15.72 -10.59
CA ILE A 643 3.58 -15.51 -9.14
C ILE A 643 2.55 -14.46 -8.73
N ARG A 644 2.57 -13.25 -9.34
CA ARG A 644 1.61 -12.18 -9.03
C ARG A 644 0.17 -12.61 -9.27
N LYS A 645 -0.07 -13.31 -10.37
CA LYS A 645 -1.40 -13.85 -10.68
C LYS A 645 -1.89 -14.88 -9.68
N ASN A 646 -1.01 -15.71 -9.14
CA ASN A 646 -1.38 -16.66 -8.11
C ASN A 646 -1.68 -15.95 -6.78
N VAL A 647 -0.85 -14.98 -6.36
CA VAL A 647 -1.15 -14.14 -5.19
C VAL A 647 -2.54 -13.52 -5.32
N LEU A 648 -2.84 -12.91 -6.47
CA LEU A 648 -4.15 -12.29 -6.71
C LEU A 648 -5.31 -13.29 -6.65
N LYS A 649 -5.17 -14.50 -7.18
CA LYS A 649 -6.25 -15.51 -7.16
C LYS A 649 -6.64 -15.91 -5.73
N TYR A 650 -5.68 -16.01 -4.83
CA TYR A 650 -5.95 -16.28 -3.42
C TYR A 650 -6.55 -15.06 -2.72
N ASP A 651 -6.03 -13.85 -3.00
CA ASP A 651 -6.56 -12.62 -2.43
C ASP A 651 -7.96 -12.26 -2.99
N ASP A 652 -8.31 -12.63 -4.22
CA ASP A 652 -9.65 -12.43 -4.78
C ASP A 652 -10.75 -13.15 -3.96
N VAL A 653 -10.40 -14.25 -3.28
CA VAL A 653 -11.35 -14.94 -2.36
C VAL A 653 -11.61 -14.07 -1.14
N LEU A 654 -10.54 -13.61 -0.51
CA LEU A 654 -10.60 -12.70 0.63
C LEU A 654 -11.23 -11.35 0.28
N ASN A 655 -10.97 -10.85 -0.93
CA ASN A 655 -11.50 -9.57 -1.39
C ASN A 655 -13.03 -9.56 -1.47
N ARG A 656 -13.64 -10.63 -1.96
CA ARG A 656 -15.12 -10.76 -1.98
C ARG A 656 -15.71 -10.75 -0.58
N GLN A 657 -15.04 -11.41 0.37
CA GLN A 657 -15.45 -11.43 1.77
C GLN A 657 -15.27 -10.04 2.41
N ARG A 658 -14.15 -9.38 2.10
CA ARG A 658 -13.82 -8.01 2.55
C ARG A 658 -14.87 -7.01 2.07
N GLU A 659 -15.26 -7.05 0.80
CA GLU A 659 -16.30 -6.19 0.24
C GLU A 659 -17.61 -6.33 1.05
N VAL A 660 -18.06 -7.55 1.30
CA VAL A 660 -19.30 -7.79 2.09
C VAL A 660 -19.16 -7.22 3.51
N VAL A 661 -18.06 -7.54 4.21
CA VAL A 661 -17.85 -7.10 5.59
C VAL A 661 -17.71 -5.58 5.69
N TYR A 662 -16.98 -4.95 4.77
CA TYR A 662 -16.75 -3.50 4.81
C TYR A 662 -17.99 -2.71 4.40
N ASP A 663 -18.81 -3.23 3.48
CA ASP A 663 -20.09 -2.62 3.11
C ASP A 663 -21.07 -2.70 4.27
N GLU A 664 -21.17 -3.84 4.96
CA GLU A 664 -22.00 -3.99 6.16
C GLU A 664 -21.51 -3.08 7.28
N ARG A 665 -20.21 -3.05 7.54
CA ARG A 665 -19.60 -2.18 8.52
C ARG A 665 -19.89 -0.71 8.24
N ARG A 666 -19.83 -0.31 6.98
CA ARG A 666 -20.11 1.06 6.54
C ARG A 666 -21.57 1.43 6.77
N ALA A 667 -22.51 0.54 6.44
CA ALA A 667 -23.93 0.74 6.68
C ALA A 667 -24.24 0.92 8.18
N VAL A 668 -23.61 0.12 9.05
CA VAL A 668 -23.70 0.24 10.50
C VAL A 668 -23.12 1.57 11.00
N LEU A 669 -21.97 1.98 10.47
CA LEU A 669 -21.31 3.24 10.83
C LEU A 669 -22.17 4.46 10.45
N GLU A 670 -22.83 4.42 9.30
CA GLU A 670 -23.75 5.47 8.82
C GLU A 670 -25.11 5.43 9.52
N GLY A 671 -25.37 4.42 10.34
CA GLY A 671 -26.60 4.31 11.15
C GLY A 671 -27.85 3.91 10.36
N GLN A 672 -27.68 3.21 9.22
CA GLN A 672 -28.76 2.74 8.38
C GLN A 672 -29.46 1.53 9.03
N ASP A 673 -30.77 1.64 9.22
CA ASP A 673 -31.72 0.56 9.59
C ASP A 673 -31.23 -0.48 10.63
N LEU A 674 -30.48 -0.04 11.66
CA LEU A 674 -29.89 -0.91 12.69
C LEU A 674 -30.96 -1.78 13.39
N GLU A 675 -32.16 -1.24 13.62
CA GLU A 675 -33.25 -1.99 14.24
C GLU A 675 -33.67 -3.16 13.37
N GLU A 676 -33.86 -2.95 12.08
CA GLU A 676 -34.26 -4.01 11.16
C GLU A 676 -33.18 -5.10 11.07
N GLN A 677 -31.92 -4.70 10.99
CA GLN A 677 -30.76 -5.61 10.97
C GLN A 677 -30.68 -6.46 12.24
N VAL A 678 -30.81 -5.84 13.40
CA VAL A 678 -30.80 -6.55 14.70
C VAL A 678 -31.94 -7.54 14.79
N ARG A 679 -33.14 -7.16 14.35
CA ARG A 679 -34.33 -8.08 14.33
C ARG A 679 -34.08 -9.25 13.36
N GLU A 680 -33.45 -9.02 12.23
CA GLU A 680 -33.04 -10.06 11.30
C GLU A 680 -32.04 -11.02 11.95
N PHE A 681 -31.03 -10.49 12.66
CA PHE A 681 -30.05 -11.32 13.39
C PHE A 681 -30.75 -12.21 14.43
N MET A 682 -31.65 -11.65 15.23
CA MET A 682 -32.44 -12.42 16.19
C MET A 682 -33.26 -13.53 15.53
N THR A 683 -33.90 -13.20 14.41
CA THR A 683 -34.69 -14.17 13.64
C THR A 683 -33.81 -15.32 13.16
N ASN A 684 -32.66 -14.99 12.51
CA ASN A 684 -31.75 -15.99 11.95
C ASN A 684 -31.17 -16.92 13.03
N VAL A 685 -30.79 -16.35 14.20
CA VAL A 685 -30.19 -17.12 15.30
C VAL A 685 -31.23 -18.06 15.93
N VAL A 686 -32.41 -17.56 16.24
CA VAL A 686 -33.49 -18.38 16.85
C VAL A 686 -33.94 -19.48 15.89
N GLU A 687 -34.11 -19.17 14.60
CA GLU A 687 -34.41 -20.17 13.56
C GLU A 687 -33.31 -21.24 13.47
N GLY A 688 -32.06 -20.85 13.50
CA GLY A 688 -30.93 -21.77 13.49
C GLY A 688 -30.96 -22.76 14.64
N TYR A 689 -31.19 -22.30 15.87
CA TYR A 689 -31.33 -23.17 17.04
C TYR A 689 -32.55 -24.09 16.95
N VAL A 690 -33.71 -23.56 16.53
CA VAL A 690 -34.92 -24.38 16.36
C VAL A 690 -34.67 -25.47 15.31
N VAL A 691 -34.10 -25.15 14.17
CA VAL A 691 -33.82 -26.12 13.10
C VAL A 691 -32.85 -27.19 13.59
N SER A 692 -31.79 -26.80 14.32
CA SER A 692 -30.79 -27.74 14.86
C SER A 692 -31.44 -28.75 15.81
N GLU A 693 -32.22 -28.29 16.77
CA GLU A 693 -32.76 -29.16 17.82
C GLU A 693 -34.07 -29.88 17.41
N THR A 694 -34.73 -29.44 16.33
CA THR A 694 -35.94 -30.11 15.79
C THR A 694 -35.66 -30.96 14.55
N ALA A 695 -34.41 -31.23 14.23
CA ALA A 695 -34.00 -32.06 13.05
C ALA A 695 -34.57 -33.50 13.11
N GLU A 696 -34.80 -34.03 14.29
CA GLU A 696 -35.40 -35.38 14.50
C GLU A 696 -36.93 -35.32 14.58
N GLY A 697 -37.60 -35.18 13.52
CA GLY A 697 -38.97 -35.42 13.08
C GLY A 697 -40.17 -35.21 14.03
N PHE A 698 -40.18 -35.54 15.30
CA PHE A 698 -41.31 -35.46 16.24
C PHE A 698 -40.91 -34.75 17.54
N ALA A 699 -41.79 -33.86 18.01
CA ALA A 699 -41.59 -33.04 19.20
C ALA A 699 -41.25 -33.85 20.49
N GLU A 700 -41.69 -35.10 20.57
CA GLU A 700 -41.41 -36.01 21.68
C GLU A 700 -39.90 -36.44 21.74
N ASN A 701 -39.16 -36.27 20.67
CA ASN A 701 -37.77 -36.66 20.55
C ASN A 701 -36.79 -35.44 20.56
N TRP A 702 -37.32 -34.21 20.62
CA TRP A 702 -36.50 -33.02 20.65
C TRP A 702 -35.85 -32.82 22.00
N ASP A 703 -34.61 -32.33 22.00
CA ASP A 703 -33.88 -31.95 23.20
C ASP A 703 -34.24 -30.51 23.60
N THR A 704 -35.44 -30.37 24.20
CA THR A 704 -35.98 -29.08 24.60
C THR A 704 -35.14 -28.43 25.72
N ASP A 705 -34.56 -29.22 26.63
CA ASP A 705 -33.71 -28.72 27.71
C ASP A 705 -32.45 -28.06 27.15
N ARG A 706 -31.87 -28.67 26.13
CA ARG A 706 -30.71 -28.12 25.43
C ARG A 706 -31.05 -26.84 24.68
N LEU A 707 -32.16 -26.81 23.95
CA LEU A 707 -32.67 -25.62 23.25
C LEU A 707 -32.91 -24.46 24.23
N TRP A 708 -33.60 -24.67 25.32
CA TRP A 708 -33.83 -23.61 26.32
C TRP A 708 -32.56 -23.16 27.02
N THR A 709 -31.61 -24.05 27.26
CA THR A 709 -30.30 -23.68 27.80
C THR A 709 -29.55 -22.76 26.85
N ALA A 710 -29.57 -23.07 25.57
CA ALA A 710 -28.90 -22.25 24.55
C ALA A 710 -29.59 -20.87 24.39
N LEU A 711 -30.93 -20.85 24.30
CA LEU A 711 -31.71 -19.61 24.18
C LEU A 711 -31.55 -18.70 25.42
N LYS A 712 -31.55 -19.25 26.63
CA LYS A 712 -31.34 -18.48 27.88
C LYS A 712 -29.92 -17.87 27.97
N ALA A 713 -28.95 -18.43 27.28
CA ALA A 713 -27.62 -17.82 27.18
C ALA A 713 -27.63 -16.57 26.27
N LEU A 714 -28.54 -16.50 25.31
CA LEU A 714 -28.67 -15.39 24.35
C LEU A 714 -29.53 -14.25 24.89
N TYR A 715 -30.75 -14.56 25.36
CA TYR A 715 -31.72 -13.54 25.79
C TYR A 715 -32.58 -14.04 26.96
N PRO A 716 -33.27 -13.14 27.69
CA PRO A 716 -34.20 -13.52 28.78
C PRO A 716 -35.47 -14.13 28.21
N VAL A 717 -35.45 -15.45 27.98
CA VAL A 717 -36.58 -16.20 27.42
C VAL A 717 -37.77 -16.12 28.37
N GLY A 718 -38.88 -15.55 27.89
CA GLY A 718 -40.12 -15.36 28.66
C GLY A 718 -41.09 -16.52 28.56
N VAL A 719 -41.01 -17.33 27.47
CA VAL A 719 -41.94 -18.46 27.24
C VAL A 719 -41.29 -19.77 27.71
N THR A 720 -42.10 -20.64 28.31
CA THR A 720 -41.67 -21.98 28.75
C THR A 720 -42.13 -23.06 27.77
N TRP A 721 -41.50 -24.24 27.81
CA TRP A 721 -41.92 -25.38 26.99
C TRP A 721 -43.34 -25.83 27.32
N GLU A 722 -43.70 -25.85 28.62
CA GLU A 722 -45.00 -26.24 29.11
C GLU A 722 -46.10 -25.32 28.56
N GLU A 723 -45.87 -24.02 28.46
CA GLU A 723 -46.84 -23.07 27.90
C GLU A 723 -47.05 -23.29 26.40
N ILE A 724 -46.00 -23.63 25.66
CA ILE A 724 -46.11 -23.97 24.22
C ILE A 724 -46.85 -25.28 24.04
N GLU A 725 -46.57 -26.29 24.85
CA GLU A 725 -47.29 -27.57 24.85
C GLU A 725 -48.76 -27.39 25.15
N GLU A 726 -49.09 -26.60 26.15
CA GLU A 726 -50.49 -26.33 26.55
C GLU A 726 -51.23 -25.57 25.43
N SER A 727 -50.59 -24.56 24.84
CA SER A 727 -51.12 -23.77 23.71
C SER A 727 -51.41 -24.64 22.47
N ALA A 728 -50.57 -25.61 22.18
CA ALA A 728 -50.72 -26.54 21.06
C ALA A 728 -51.77 -27.65 21.35
N GLY A 729 -52.10 -27.83 22.62
CA GLY A 729 -53.00 -28.93 23.04
C GLY A 729 -52.36 -30.29 23.16
N GLY A 730 -51.07 -30.33 23.54
CA GLY A 730 -50.21 -31.49 23.82
C GLY A 730 -49.01 -31.60 22.91
N VAL A 731 -47.95 -32.23 23.42
CA VAL A 731 -46.60 -32.33 22.77
C VAL A 731 -46.69 -32.86 21.34
N SER A 732 -47.51 -33.83 21.07
CA SER A 732 -47.68 -34.42 19.73
C SER A 732 -48.26 -33.49 18.67
N ARG A 733 -48.74 -32.33 19.04
CA ARG A 733 -49.25 -31.27 18.14
C ARG A 733 -48.31 -30.11 17.94
N VAL A 734 -47.27 -30.03 18.75
CA VAL A 734 -46.24 -29.05 18.55
C VAL A 734 -45.46 -29.36 17.27
N THR A 735 -45.33 -28.39 16.39
CA THR A 735 -44.55 -28.47 15.15
C THR A 735 -43.34 -27.54 15.24
N SER A 736 -42.27 -27.83 14.48
CA SER A 736 -41.12 -26.94 14.41
C SER A 736 -41.53 -25.50 14.01
N GLU A 737 -42.56 -25.37 13.15
CA GLU A 737 -43.10 -24.07 12.74
C GLU A 737 -43.84 -23.33 13.85
N SER A 738 -44.64 -24.04 14.67
CA SER A 738 -45.34 -23.41 15.83
C SER A 738 -44.32 -22.99 16.90
N LEU A 739 -43.32 -23.84 17.19
CA LEU A 739 -42.25 -23.55 18.11
C LEU A 739 -41.44 -22.32 17.67
N ARG A 740 -41.07 -22.29 16.38
CA ARG A 740 -40.38 -21.15 15.75
C ARG A 740 -41.20 -19.87 15.93
N THR A 741 -42.47 -19.87 15.62
CA THR A 741 -43.31 -18.68 15.67
C THR A 741 -43.43 -18.11 17.09
N GLU A 742 -43.60 -18.97 18.09
CA GLU A 742 -43.67 -18.53 19.50
C GLU A 742 -42.32 -17.96 19.98
N LEU A 743 -41.20 -18.64 19.70
CA LEU A 743 -39.88 -18.17 20.11
C LEU A 743 -39.46 -16.89 19.38
N LEU A 744 -39.84 -16.71 18.09
CA LEU A 744 -39.60 -15.44 17.38
C LEU A 744 -40.42 -14.30 17.98
N SER A 745 -41.68 -14.56 18.34
CA SER A 745 -42.50 -13.56 19.01
C SER A 745 -41.91 -13.15 20.37
N ASP A 746 -41.41 -14.12 21.14
CA ASP A 746 -40.81 -13.91 22.45
C ASP A 746 -39.51 -13.08 22.38
N VAL A 747 -38.60 -13.43 21.48
CA VAL A 747 -37.32 -12.69 21.34
C VAL A 747 -37.54 -11.25 20.87
N HIS A 748 -38.46 -11.02 19.93
CA HIS A 748 -38.79 -9.67 19.49
C HIS A 748 -39.47 -8.85 20.58
N HIS A 749 -40.34 -9.47 21.41
CA HIS A 749 -40.91 -8.80 22.56
C HIS A 749 -39.85 -8.43 23.61
N ALA A 750 -38.96 -9.34 23.94
CA ALA A 750 -37.86 -9.08 24.85
C ALA A 750 -36.97 -7.93 24.36
N TYR A 751 -36.78 -7.84 23.04
CA TYR A 751 -36.03 -6.72 22.44
C TYR A 751 -36.78 -5.39 22.56
N ASP A 752 -38.10 -5.37 22.31
CA ASP A 752 -38.90 -4.15 22.47
C ASP A 752 -38.87 -3.66 23.92
N GLU A 753 -38.97 -4.54 24.92
CA GLU A 753 -38.80 -4.20 26.33
C GLU A 753 -37.41 -3.64 26.64
N ARG A 754 -36.37 -4.21 26.03
CA ARG A 754 -34.98 -3.74 26.21
C ARG A 754 -34.79 -2.32 25.62
N VAL A 755 -35.32 -2.05 24.44
CA VAL A 755 -35.28 -0.72 23.79
C VAL A 755 -36.08 0.30 24.62
N GLU A 756 -37.24 -0.06 25.17
CA GLU A 756 -38.02 0.82 26.03
C GLU A 756 -37.26 1.17 27.33
N ALA A 757 -36.59 0.19 27.93
CA ALA A 757 -35.81 0.37 29.15
C ALA A 757 -34.58 1.26 28.95
N LEU A 758 -33.91 1.20 27.78
CA LEU A 758 -32.72 1.96 27.46
C LEU A 758 -33.02 3.35 26.86
N THR A 759 -34.18 3.58 26.34
CA THR A 759 -34.57 4.63 25.39
C THR A 759 -34.06 4.38 23.96
N PRO A 760 -34.80 4.76 22.91
CA PRO A 760 -34.43 4.44 21.53
C PRO A 760 -33.05 4.98 21.10
N GLY A 761 -32.65 6.18 21.54
CA GLY A 761 -31.35 6.76 21.18
C GLY A 761 -30.14 6.01 21.76
N ILE A 762 -30.26 5.57 23.03
CA ILE A 762 -29.22 4.78 23.69
C ILE A 762 -29.19 3.35 23.11
N ALA A 763 -30.34 2.79 22.77
CA ALA A 763 -30.43 1.48 22.16
C ALA A 763 -29.72 1.46 20.79
N ARG A 764 -29.95 2.45 19.92
CA ARG A 764 -29.27 2.57 18.61
C ARG A 764 -27.74 2.71 18.75
N GLU A 765 -27.28 3.50 19.72
CA GLU A 765 -25.83 3.63 19.97
C GLU A 765 -25.21 2.32 20.51
N LEU A 766 -25.95 1.60 21.37
CA LEU A 766 -25.53 0.28 21.84
C LEU A 766 -25.43 -0.71 20.68
N GLU A 767 -26.47 -0.79 19.84
CA GLU A 767 -26.50 -1.67 18.67
C GLU A 767 -25.32 -1.40 17.75
N ARG A 768 -25.08 -0.13 17.39
CA ARG A 768 -23.96 0.27 16.56
C ARG A 768 -22.64 -0.22 17.14
N ARG A 769 -22.40 0.03 18.44
CA ARG A 769 -21.15 -0.37 19.10
C ARG A 769 -20.99 -1.87 19.20
N VAL A 770 -22.05 -2.57 19.54
CA VAL A 770 -22.02 -4.04 19.65
C VAL A 770 -21.71 -4.65 18.29
N ILE A 771 -22.41 -4.24 17.24
CA ILE A 771 -22.20 -4.78 15.90
C ILE A 771 -20.76 -4.49 15.43
N LEU A 772 -20.28 -3.24 15.53
CA LEU A 772 -18.92 -2.90 15.11
C LEU A 772 -17.85 -3.67 15.89
N SER A 773 -18.01 -3.76 17.23
CA SER A 773 -17.04 -4.47 18.07
C SER A 773 -16.97 -5.97 17.74
N VAL A 774 -18.12 -6.62 17.62
CA VAL A 774 -18.18 -8.06 17.29
C VAL A 774 -17.68 -8.32 15.87
N LEU A 775 -18.12 -7.52 14.90
CA LEU A 775 -17.73 -7.64 13.49
C LEU A 775 -16.22 -7.46 13.32
N ASP A 776 -15.63 -6.41 13.92
CA ASP A 776 -14.19 -6.14 13.82
C ASP A 776 -13.37 -7.27 14.46
N ARG A 777 -13.82 -7.82 15.61
CA ARG A 777 -13.13 -8.94 16.25
C ARG A 777 -13.21 -10.21 15.41
N LYS A 778 -14.42 -10.59 14.96
CA LYS A 778 -14.64 -11.81 14.15
C LYS A 778 -13.94 -11.72 12.79
N TRP A 779 -13.91 -10.54 12.18
CA TRP A 779 -13.18 -10.33 10.95
C TRP A 779 -11.67 -10.52 11.13
N ARG A 780 -11.08 -10.01 12.21
CA ARG A 780 -9.66 -10.23 12.53
C ARG A 780 -9.35 -11.72 12.78
N GLU A 781 -10.22 -12.41 13.52
CA GLU A 781 -10.10 -13.87 13.74
C GLU A 781 -10.14 -14.60 12.38
N HIS A 782 -11.06 -14.24 11.52
CA HIS A 782 -11.22 -14.82 10.18
C HIS A 782 -10.02 -14.57 9.26
N LEU A 783 -9.45 -13.35 9.27
CA LEU A 783 -8.21 -13.06 8.53
C LEU A 783 -7.08 -14.01 8.94
N TYR A 784 -6.93 -14.23 10.23
CA TYR A 784 -5.94 -15.17 10.76
C TYR A 784 -6.21 -16.62 10.32
N GLU A 785 -7.47 -17.08 10.38
CA GLU A 785 -7.85 -18.41 9.93
C GLU A 785 -7.63 -18.60 8.41
N MET A 786 -7.89 -17.59 7.61
CA MET A 786 -7.66 -17.62 6.17
C MET A 786 -6.18 -17.63 5.81
N ASP A 787 -5.33 -16.90 6.55
CA ASP A 787 -3.88 -16.97 6.39
C ASP A 787 -3.35 -18.36 6.75
N TYR A 788 -3.81 -18.95 7.85
CA TYR A 788 -3.47 -20.31 8.24
C TYR A 788 -3.93 -21.35 7.21
N LEU A 789 -5.15 -21.21 6.68
CA LEU A 789 -5.66 -22.06 5.61
C LEU A 789 -4.77 -21.98 4.36
N LYS A 790 -4.34 -20.78 3.98
CA LYS A 790 -3.50 -20.53 2.82
C LYS A 790 -2.13 -21.21 2.93
N GLU A 791 -1.51 -21.21 4.09
CA GLU A 791 -0.24 -21.90 4.33
C GLU A 791 -0.37 -23.42 4.20
N GLY A 792 -1.46 -23.98 4.75
CA GLY A 792 -1.72 -25.43 4.73
C GLY A 792 -2.25 -25.98 3.41
N ILE A 793 -2.88 -25.15 2.59
CA ILE A 793 -3.66 -25.60 1.41
C ILE A 793 -2.80 -26.27 0.33
N GLY A 794 -1.52 -25.89 0.21
CA GLY A 794 -0.57 -26.48 -0.73
C GLY A 794 -0.40 -27.98 -0.58
N LEU A 795 -0.60 -28.52 0.62
CA LEU A 795 -0.52 -29.96 0.91
C LEU A 795 -1.66 -30.75 0.23
N ARG A 796 -2.79 -30.08 -0.10
CA ARG A 796 -3.94 -30.69 -0.81
C ARG A 796 -3.57 -31.15 -2.23
N ALA A 797 -2.55 -30.51 -2.84
CA ALA A 797 -2.04 -30.94 -4.15
C ALA A 797 -1.53 -32.39 -4.14
N MET A 798 -1.05 -32.90 -3.00
CA MET A 798 -0.62 -34.29 -2.85
C MET A 798 -1.79 -35.30 -3.02
N ALA A 799 -3.02 -34.85 -2.73
CA ALA A 799 -4.25 -35.62 -2.93
C ALA A 799 -4.87 -35.42 -4.32
N GLN A 800 -4.13 -34.85 -5.29
CA GLN A 800 -4.58 -34.52 -6.65
C GLN A 800 -5.79 -33.55 -6.69
N ARG A 801 -5.96 -32.73 -5.68
CA ARG A 801 -6.97 -31.67 -5.63
C ARG A 801 -6.33 -30.34 -6.02
N ASP A 802 -7.09 -29.47 -6.68
CA ASP A 802 -6.62 -28.12 -6.97
C ASP A 802 -6.63 -27.28 -5.67
N PRO A 803 -5.46 -26.83 -5.19
CA PRO A 803 -5.38 -26.08 -3.94
C PRO A 803 -6.26 -24.81 -3.92
N LEU A 804 -6.41 -24.13 -5.06
CA LEU A 804 -7.23 -22.92 -5.15
C LEU A 804 -8.72 -23.22 -4.96
N VAL A 805 -9.21 -24.30 -5.58
CA VAL A 805 -10.62 -24.72 -5.44
C VAL A 805 -10.92 -25.14 -4.00
N GLU A 806 -9.99 -25.86 -3.36
CA GLU A 806 -10.13 -26.24 -1.95
C GLU A 806 -10.08 -25.01 -1.04
N TYR A 807 -9.20 -24.05 -1.31
CA TYR A 807 -9.13 -22.77 -0.59
C TYR A 807 -10.44 -21.97 -0.70
N GLN A 808 -11.01 -21.90 -1.90
CA GLN A 808 -12.30 -21.23 -2.12
C GLN A 808 -13.43 -21.90 -1.33
N ARG A 809 -13.47 -23.23 -1.32
CA ARG A 809 -14.52 -23.99 -0.63
C ARG A 809 -14.38 -23.89 0.89
N GLU A 810 -13.18 -24.14 1.42
CA GLU A 810 -12.94 -24.10 2.87
C GLU A 810 -13.05 -22.66 3.39
N GLY A 811 -12.56 -21.66 2.65
CA GLY A 811 -12.70 -20.25 2.98
C GLY A 811 -14.15 -19.74 2.95
N TYR A 812 -14.99 -20.27 2.06
CA TYR A 812 -16.43 -19.99 2.09
C TYR A 812 -17.09 -20.54 3.36
N ASN A 813 -16.77 -21.77 3.75
CA ASN A 813 -17.33 -22.37 4.96
C ASN A 813 -16.91 -21.61 6.23
N LEU A 814 -15.64 -21.18 6.30
CA LEU A 814 -15.13 -20.35 7.40
C LEU A 814 -15.88 -19.00 7.47
N PHE A 815 -16.12 -18.39 6.31
CA PHE A 815 -16.83 -17.11 6.23
C PHE A 815 -18.29 -17.22 6.66
N GLU A 816 -19.00 -18.28 6.26
CA GLU A 816 -20.38 -18.57 6.72
C GLU A 816 -20.42 -18.78 8.24
N ALA A 817 -19.49 -19.58 8.77
CA ALA A 817 -19.38 -19.80 10.21
C ALA A 817 -19.08 -18.49 10.98
N MET A 818 -18.24 -17.62 10.43
CA MET A 818 -17.98 -16.30 11.00
C MET A 818 -19.26 -15.45 11.05
N ASN A 819 -20.02 -15.40 9.95
CA ASN A 819 -21.25 -14.61 9.87
C ASN A 819 -22.31 -15.09 10.87
N ASP A 820 -22.46 -16.41 11.03
CA ASP A 820 -23.37 -16.96 12.01
C ASP A 820 -22.92 -16.64 13.45
N ALA A 821 -21.62 -16.73 13.72
CA ALA A 821 -21.06 -16.35 15.03
C ALA A 821 -21.21 -14.84 15.32
N ILE A 822 -21.12 -13.97 14.31
CA ILE A 822 -21.38 -12.53 14.46
C ILE A 822 -22.83 -12.31 14.92
N LYS A 823 -23.82 -12.92 14.25
CA LYS A 823 -25.23 -12.77 14.59
C LYS A 823 -25.52 -13.26 16.02
N GLU A 824 -25.01 -14.43 16.36
CA GLU A 824 -25.18 -15.02 17.70
C GLU A 824 -24.60 -14.15 18.80
N GLU A 825 -23.32 -13.71 18.64
CA GLU A 825 -22.65 -12.87 19.62
C GLU A 825 -23.30 -11.49 19.73
N VAL A 826 -23.71 -10.86 18.63
CA VAL A 826 -24.42 -9.57 18.66
C VAL A 826 -25.70 -9.69 19.49
N VAL A 827 -26.53 -10.71 19.24
CA VAL A 827 -27.77 -10.93 20.03
C VAL A 827 -27.41 -11.14 21.50
N GLY A 828 -26.44 -11.99 21.82
CA GLY A 828 -26.03 -12.25 23.21
C GLY A 828 -25.53 -10.97 23.91
N PHE A 829 -24.73 -10.14 23.25
CA PHE A 829 -24.25 -8.90 23.84
C PHE A 829 -25.36 -7.86 24.05
N LEU A 830 -26.31 -7.73 23.13
CA LEU A 830 -27.38 -6.75 23.23
C LEU A 830 -28.25 -6.98 24.48
N PHE A 831 -28.48 -8.24 24.85
CA PHE A 831 -29.31 -8.56 26.03
C PHE A 831 -28.49 -8.63 27.32
N ASN A 832 -27.28 -9.15 27.29
CA ASN A 832 -26.51 -9.46 28.50
C ASN A 832 -25.57 -8.34 28.97
N THR A 833 -25.41 -7.24 28.17
CA THR A 833 -24.49 -6.18 28.51
C THR A 833 -25.10 -5.14 29.46
N GLU A 834 -24.38 -4.82 30.54
CA GLU A 834 -24.72 -3.69 31.44
C GLU A 834 -24.29 -2.37 30.78
N VAL A 835 -25.23 -1.48 30.55
CA VAL A 835 -25.02 -0.19 29.93
C VAL A 835 -24.77 0.88 30.97
N GLN A 836 -23.63 1.56 30.90
CA GLN A 836 -23.34 2.76 31.69
C GLN A 836 -23.37 3.99 30.78
N VAL A 837 -24.28 4.91 31.06
CA VAL A 837 -24.41 6.16 30.30
C VAL A 837 -23.65 7.26 31.03
N THR A 838 -22.56 7.73 30.43
CA THR A 838 -21.78 8.86 30.95
C THR A 838 -22.10 10.10 30.11
N PRO A 839 -22.62 11.19 30.71
CA PRO A 839 -22.83 12.42 29.94
C PRO A 839 -21.46 12.95 29.47
N ARG A 840 -21.32 13.20 28.19
CA ARG A 840 -20.12 13.80 27.61
C ARG A 840 -19.92 15.18 28.23
N GLN A 841 -18.87 15.39 29.02
CA GLN A 841 -18.51 16.74 29.44
C GLN A 841 -18.05 17.49 28.19
N PRO A 842 -18.61 18.67 27.90
CA PRO A 842 -18.11 19.49 26.77
C PRO A 842 -16.61 19.75 27.03
N GLU A 843 -15.77 19.45 26.04
CA GLU A 843 -14.37 19.86 26.09
C GLU A 843 -14.32 21.37 26.33
N PRO A 844 -13.49 21.84 27.28
CA PRO A 844 -13.36 23.28 27.52
C PRO A 844 -12.86 23.94 26.23
N LEU A 845 -13.72 24.72 25.58
CA LEU A 845 -13.34 25.59 24.49
C LEU A 845 -12.11 26.39 24.94
N GLN A 846 -10.97 26.17 24.29
CA GLN A 846 -9.80 27.01 24.50
C GLN A 846 -10.21 28.45 24.17
N PRO A 847 -9.92 29.44 25.00
CA PRO A 847 -10.28 30.82 24.72
C PRO A 847 -9.47 31.28 23.50
N VAL A 848 -10.11 31.31 22.33
CA VAL A 848 -9.59 32.03 21.19
C VAL A 848 -9.51 33.50 21.59
N ALA A 849 -8.33 34.09 21.48
CA ALA A 849 -8.08 35.46 21.82
C ALA A 849 -8.91 36.38 20.89
N ILE A 850 -10.15 36.72 21.28
CA ILE A 850 -11.06 37.70 20.63
C ILE A 850 -10.56 39.12 20.91
N GLY A 851 -9.29 39.40 20.82
CA GLY A 851 -8.68 40.70 21.10
C GLY A 851 -8.54 41.63 19.90
N GLU A 852 -8.56 41.17 18.67
CA GLU A 852 -8.27 42.00 17.49
C GLU A 852 -9.39 42.13 16.44
N MET A 853 -10.51 41.47 16.60
CA MET A 853 -11.62 41.51 15.62
C MET A 853 -12.76 42.47 15.99
N LEU A 854 -12.66 43.18 17.10
CA LEU A 854 -13.70 44.14 17.58
C LEU A 854 -13.35 45.60 17.37
N ARG A 855 -12.54 45.95 16.36
CA ARG A 855 -12.40 47.36 15.92
C ARG A 855 -12.99 47.56 14.54
N GLY A 856 -14.32 47.66 14.43
CA GLY A 856 -14.90 48.03 13.17
C GLY A 856 -16.36 47.70 12.93
N LEU A 857 -17.19 47.43 13.93
CA LEU A 857 -18.65 47.32 13.71
C LEU A 857 -19.42 48.35 14.53
N SER A 858 -20.13 49.23 13.87
CA SER A 858 -21.08 50.19 14.40
C SER A 858 -22.28 49.46 15.03
N GLU A 859 -22.74 49.97 16.17
CA GLU A 859 -23.99 49.57 16.84
C GLU A 859 -25.19 49.89 15.91
N ASP A 860 -25.80 48.85 15.36
CA ASP A 860 -27.22 48.79 15.00
C ASP A 860 -27.48 47.60 14.04
N GLU A 861 -27.45 46.35 14.56
CA GLU A 861 -28.21 45.24 14.00
C GLU A 861 -28.38 44.17 15.10
N ALA A 862 -29.59 43.85 15.44
CA ALA A 862 -29.95 42.85 16.43
C ALA A 862 -29.48 41.45 16.01
N ALA A 863 -28.63 40.86 16.79
CA ALA A 863 -28.12 39.47 16.57
C ALA A 863 -29.27 38.46 16.56
N PRO A 864 -29.31 37.51 15.63
CA PRO A 864 -30.24 36.39 15.71
C PRO A 864 -29.90 35.54 16.94
N ALA A 865 -30.95 35.02 17.60
CA ALA A 865 -30.82 34.15 18.76
C ALA A 865 -29.89 32.96 18.47
N PRO A 866 -29.01 32.54 19.42
CA PRO A 866 -28.12 31.41 19.19
C PRO A 866 -28.94 30.17 18.88
N ALA A 867 -28.59 29.52 17.75
CA ALA A 867 -29.09 28.19 17.42
C ALA A 867 -28.81 27.24 18.60
N ALA A 868 -29.82 26.44 18.98
CA ALA A 868 -29.66 25.46 20.03
C ALA A 868 -28.38 24.63 19.76
N ALA A 869 -27.50 24.57 20.79
CA ALA A 869 -26.33 23.73 20.73
C ALA A 869 -26.76 22.28 20.40
N PRO A 870 -26.04 21.56 19.50
CA PRO A 870 -26.35 20.17 19.26
C PRO A 870 -26.31 19.42 20.58
N VAL A 871 -27.36 18.64 20.84
CA VAL A 871 -27.46 17.79 22.03
C VAL A 871 -26.29 16.82 21.95
N ALA A 872 -25.38 16.89 22.93
CA ALA A 872 -24.23 15.98 22.97
C ALA A 872 -24.74 14.55 23.07
N GLU A 873 -24.38 13.71 22.12
CA GLU A 873 -24.71 12.28 22.11
C GLU A 873 -24.13 11.60 23.37
N PRO A 874 -24.89 10.77 24.07
CA PRO A 874 -24.42 10.09 25.26
C PRO A 874 -23.32 9.08 24.90
N VAL A 875 -22.23 9.06 25.65
CA VAL A 875 -21.20 8.03 25.51
C VAL A 875 -21.68 6.77 26.23
N VAL A 876 -21.99 5.74 25.46
CA VAL A 876 -22.37 4.42 25.97
C VAL A 876 -21.10 3.60 26.19
N THR A 877 -20.79 3.23 27.45
CA THR A 877 -19.75 2.25 27.77
C THR A 877 -20.40 0.96 28.25
N ALA A 878 -19.94 -0.15 27.70
CA ALA A 878 -20.49 -1.47 27.96
C ALA A 878 -19.36 -2.42 28.40
N LYS A 879 -19.51 -3.08 29.52
CA LYS A 879 -18.51 -4.00 30.06
C LYS A 879 -18.43 -5.25 29.18
N GLY A 880 -17.25 -5.54 28.65
CA GLY A 880 -17.00 -6.71 27.80
C GLY A 880 -17.06 -6.43 26.30
N LEU A 881 -17.39 -5.20 25.89
CA LEU A 881 -17.15 -4.73 24.54
C LEU A 881 -15.71 -4.23 24.44
N ASP A 882 -15.01 -4.61 23.39
CA ASP A 882 -13.67 -4.08 23.13
C ASP A 882 -13.76 -2.56 23.04
N ASP A 883 -13.06 -1.87 23.95
CA ASP A 883 -12.67 -0.50 23.70
C ASP A 883 -11.70 -0.49 22.53
N ARG A 884 -11.65 0.61 21.78
CA ARG A 884 -10.65 0.80 20.71
C ARG A 884 -9.32 0.18 21.13
N PRO A 885 -8.53 -0.42 20.24
CA PRO A 885 -7.15 -0.77 20.52
C PRO A 885 -6.39 0.54 20.82
N SER A 886 -6.62 1.08 22.05
CA SER A 886 -6.16 2.40 22.47
C SER A 886 -4.71 2.40 22.91
N HIS A 887 -4.06 1.24 23.00
CA HIS A 887 -2.74 1.09 23.59
C HIS A 887 -1.92 0.07 22.81
N GLY A 888 -1.32 0.51 21.70
CA GLY A 888 -0.39 -0.33 20.95
C GLY A 888 0.31 0.43 19.82
N ARG A 889 1.44 -0.07 19.40
CA ARG A 889 2.05 0.34 18.15
C ARG A 889 1.31 -0.36 17.02
N LEU A 890 0.83 0.42 16.06
CA LEU A 890 0.44 -0.13 14.77
C LEU A 890 1.69 -0.31 13.92
N HIS A 891 1.74 -1.44 13.24
CA HIS A 891 2.79 -1.78 12.31
C HIS A 891 2.23 -1.82 10.90
N TYR A 892 2.80 -1.01 10.03
CA TYR A 892 2.42 -0.89 8.63
C TYR A 892 3.46 -1.61 7.78
N SER A 893 3.01 -2.48 6.91
CA SER A 893 3.85 -3.20 5.97
C SER A 893 3.35 -2.93 4.56
N ALA A 894 4.24 -2.42 3.70
CA ALA A 894 3.95 -2.07 2.31
C ALA A 894 5.04 -2.58 1.38
N PRO A 895 4.75 -2.80 0.11
CA PRO A 895 5.78 -3.03 -0.90
C PRO A 895 6.58 -1.75 -1.16
N SER A 896 7.90 -1.89 -1.33
CA SER A 896 8.78 -0.81 -1.74
C SER A 896 9.13 -0.88 -3.23
N GLU A 897 9.64 0.23 -3.78
CA GLU A 897 10.13 0.30 -5.16
C GLU A 897 11.23 -0.74 -5.48
N ASP A 898 12.03 -1.11 -4.50
CA ASP A 898 13.13 -2.09 -4.64
C ASP A 898 12.63 -3.55 -4.58
N GLY A 899 11.32 -3.77 -4.37
CA GLY A 899 10.69 -5.09 -4.23
C GLY A 899 10.91 -5.72 -2.86
N GLU A 900 11.45 -4.98 -1.91
CA GLU A 900 11.49 -5.33 -0.49
C GLU A 900 10.20 -4.89 0.20
N VAL A 901 10.01 -5.27 1.45
CA VAL A 901 8.88 -4.83 2.27
C VAL A 901 9.34 -3.64 3.10
N GLU A 902 8.66 -2.51 2.94
CA GLU A 902 8.84 -1.34 3.78
C GLU A 902 7.98 -1.51 5.04
N GLU A 903 8.58 -1.33 6.21
CA GLU A 903 7.92 -1.46 7.51
C GLU A 903 7.96 -0.12 8.24
N ARG A 904 6.82 0.32 8.76
CA ARG A 904 6.68 1.55 9.55
C ARG A 904 5.89 1.27 10.82
N ASP A 905 6.41 1.72 11.97
CA ASP A 905 5.72 1.66 13.25
C ASP A 905 5.05 3.00 13.57
N GLU A 906 3.77 2.98 13.91
CA GLU A 906 3.04 4.12 14.44
C GLU A 906 2.63 3.86 15.89
N ASP A 907 3.10 4.71 16.80
CA ASP A 907 2.76 4.62 18.23
C ASP A 907 1.53 5.49 18.52
N LEU A 908 0.36 4.89 18.60
CA LEU A 908 -0.92 5.56 18.88
C LEU A 908 -0.95 6.28 20.24
N THR A 909 -0.01 5.97 21.14
CA THR A 909 0.10 6.65 22.44
C THR A 909 0.81 8.00 22.35
N VAL A 910 1.42 8.30 21.21
CA VAL A 910 2.24 9.49 20.98
C VAL A 910 1.50 10.42 20.04
N LYS A 911 0.91 11.50 20.56
CA LYS A 911 0.35 12.53 19.68
C LYS A 911 1.47 13.14 18.84
N PRO A 912 1.32 13.23 17.52
CA PRO A 912 2.28 13.94 16.69
C PRO A 912 2.37 15.40 17.15
N LEU A 913 3.61 15.91 17.28
CA LEU A 913 3.84 17.27 17.73
C LEU A 913 3.80 18.21 16.53
N THR A 914 3.08 19.32 16.67
CA THR A 914 3.14 20.41 15.69
C THR A 914 4.52 21.08 15.68
N ALA A 915 4.89 21.72 14.59
CA ALA A 915 6.16 22.45 14.46
C ALA A 915 6.37 23.47 15.61
N ASP A 916 5.30 24.15 16.03
CA ASP A 916 5.33 25.10 17.16
C ASP A 916 5.60 24.42 18.51
N GLN A 917 5.03 23.24 18.73
CA GLN A 917 5.27 22.46 19.94
C GLN A 917 6.71 21.90 19.98
N LEU A 918 7.26 21.53 18.83
CA LEU A 918 8.67 21.13 18.71
C LEU A 918 9.61 22.30 18.99
N ALA A 919 9.30 23.49 18.49
CA ALA A 919 10.08 24.71 18.70
C ALA A 919 10.08 25.19 20.17
N MET A 920 9.00 24.94 20.91
CA MET A 920 8.85 25.30 22.32
C MET A 920 9.38 24.26 23.29
N ALA A 921 9.64 23.03 22.82
CA ALA A 921 9.98 21.91 23.68
C ALA A 921 11.41 21.99 24.21
N ARG A 922 11.59 21.96 25.55
CA ARG A 922 12.91 22.00 26.19
C ARG A 922 13.42 20.58 26.47
N ARG A 923 14.70 20.37 26.24
CA ARG A 923 15.40 19.08 26.27
C ARG A 923 15.11 18.21 27.51
N ASN A 924 14.96 18.80 28.71
CA ASN A 924 14.78 18.07 29.96
C ASN A 924 13.34 18.09 30.51
N GLU A 925 12.41 18.79 29.86
CA GLU A 925 11.00 18.84 30.25
C GLU A 925 10.23 17.60 29.76
N PRO A 926 9.05 17.28 30.31
CA PRO A 926 8.18 16.25 29.75
C PRO A 926 7.88 16.55 28.29
N CYS A 927 7.88 15.51 27.43
CA CYS A 927 7.60 15.70 26.04
C CYS A 927 6.15 16.18 25.85
N PRO A 928 5.91 17.20 25.02
CA PRO A 928 4.55 17.71 24.76
C PRO A 928 3.60 16.65 24.16
N CYS A 929 4.13 15.55 23.59
CA CYS A 929 3.33 14.44 23.08
C CYS A 929 2.61 13.61 24.17
N LEU A 930 2.72 13.98 25.43
CA LEU A 930 2.12 13.32 26.61
C LEU A 930 2.59 11.87 26.86
N SER A 931 3.65 11.41 26.22
CA SER A 931 4.23 10.07 26.42
C SER A 931 4.81 9.81 27.81
N GLY A 932 4.80 10.79 28.70
CA GLY A 932 5.43 10.72 30.05
C GLY A 932 6.97 10.73 30.04
N LYS A 933 7.60 10.67 28.87
CA LYS A 933 9.06 10.71 28.70
C LYS A 933 9.54 12.16 28.59
N LYS A 934 10.81 12.40 28.99
CA LYS A 934 11.44 13.70 28.74
C LYS A 934 11.65 13.91 27.24
N TYR A 935 11.55 15.15 26.75
CA TYR A 935 11.69 15.49 25.34
C TYR A 935 12.93 14.84 24.68
N LYS A 936 14.11 14.96 25.32
CA LYS A 936 15.35 14.34 24.83
C LYS A 936 15.33 12.80 24.73
N MET A 937 14.39 12.14 25.39
CA MET A 937 14.22 10.68 25.39
C MET A 937 13.02 10.24 24.53
N CYS A 938 12.37 11.20 23.87
CA CYS A 938 11.22 11.03 23.00
C CYS A 938 11.49 11.72 21.65
N HIS A 939 10.72 12.73 21.26
CA HIS A 939 10.87 13.44 19.98
C HIS A 939 12.21 14.23 19.84
N GLY A 940 12.82 14.63 20.94
CA GLY A 940 14.15 15.25 20.93
C GLY A 940 15.34 14.26 20.98
N LYS A 941 15.12 12.99 20.66
CA LYS A 941 16.20 11.98 20.71
C LYS A 941 17.19 12.15 19.56
N ASN A 942 16.73 12.66 18.43
CA ASN A 942 17.52 12.88 17.22
C ASN A 942 17.74 14.39 16.93
N ALA A 943 17.32 15.28 17.84
CA ALA A 943 17.50 16.72 17.73
C ALA A 943 18.80 17.21 18.39
#